data_276764a970d135ff099670c54760f4a6
#
_entry.id   276764a970d135ff099670c54760f4a6
#
_cell.length_a   1.000
_cell.length_b   1.000
_cell.length_c   1.000
_cell.angle_alpha   90.00
_cell.angle_beta   90.00
_cell.angle_gamma   90.00
#
_symmetry.space_group_name_H-M   'P 1'
#
loop_
_entity.id
_entity.type
_entity.pdbx_description
1 polymer ?
#
loop_
_entity_poly.entity_id
_entity_poly.type
_entity_poly.pdbx_seq_one_letter_code
_entity_poly.pdbx_strand_id
1 'polypeptide(L)'
;MQSCKDDDLILTGQPSWLGNSIYERLQDEGNYKYTLRLIDDLGEKDVLSHTGSRTLFVAADSAYEAWFKDNKWGVSQYEDLTLPQKKLLLRNSMIDNAYLLELMSNETAEGDAATPEWGRTMRRTTSASAYDSVYVMQPDEMPDNAYWASKRGGNAIRILKDVTEAPMIHFLPAYLQNHKITAEDLNLLTNHRATSINEAWVNGVKVVNSGDPDKKKIDYDVTCKNGYIQKVERVIESSPNMAQLVYQDDDMSTWAHLLDRYAVPYFDKTLWQDYNKNYKNNDSLFVLRYAAKSYYGGSGKVTIDRSNYDTSSDNGKYVYNDERTNQKTVIPYDELLRFDPGWNQYIDDNQQNTLHNDAGMMIVPTNQAVQEWWNGPGKSLQDEYGTLDNVPTPIVTELINVNMIPTFSTYVPSKFASVLNDAKEPLGITKNDIAQCYMGCNGVVYKVNKVFTPALFASVAYPALAHASTMNIIYSIIDGRTFKPYLLSMDSKYALILPSNNAMQLILDPASFGRSTTTDDVKTETPYILEFTFNKEKQQIECVRYKSTVDEMGEITKGEKLGEIGNTGSLLTFRNRLYDSMMNYLIIVLPDKDMTVEKYVKQGYKYFKTKGGGLIKVTDVGGKLQFQGGWQVEHNRNIPAVERYDMDNGSSYLVEDMVPTASQKSVYITLQEHPEFSKFLTMMENDYNNVLANTLSNKYTAGQSWVSSKNLRLLDNYNYTVYVPTNEAIEALQAEKILPTDEELDRGDFDTKTKNDPKVDSICIAEGWYPDGANETKKADIRAKVVETLTTIMSDFIRYHVQDHSVAIGMVPDVEVDENGNVTSYKNKTSFESMKRDLETGRFIPLEVNYTNNSMTVKDNTVKDANGNVIKAGVTHNVVTSNGLYNLQCREYWFEGKNTEVNASLFMASDVVVHQIDGVLLPGVKRPWRDIVKEALGIE
;
A
#
# COMPACT_ATOMS: atom_id res chain seq x y z
N MET A 1 26.86 67.05 -36.26
CA MET A 1 25.99 66.16 -35.42
C MET A 1 24.90 67.02 -34.85
N GLN A 2 23.78 67.06 -35.53
CA GLN A 2 22.57 67.75 -35.08
C GLN A 2 21.83 66.84 -34.15
N SER A 3 21.73 67.26 -32.87
CA SER A 3 20.85 66.67 -31.89
C SER A 3 19.44 66.77 -32.34
N CYS A 4 18.76 65.64 -32.56
CA CYS A 4 17.33 65.58 -32.59
C CYS A 4 16.81 66.00 -31.22
N LYS A 5 16.18 67.15 -31.15
CA LYS A 5 15.30 67.46 -30.05
C LYS A 5 14.14 66.51 -30.17
N ASP A 6 13.98 65.71 -29.18
CA ASP A 6 12.71 65.00 -28.85
C ASP A 6 11.72 66.08 -28.49
N ASP A 7 11.01 66.59 -29.50
CA ASP A 7 9.80 67.34 -29.26
C ASP A 7 8.75 66.33 -28.71
N ASP A 8 8.47 66.55 -27.50
CA ASP A 8 7.43 65.99 -26.69
C ASP A 8 6.17 65.57 -27.48
N LEU A 9 6.05 64.35 -27.84
CA LEU A 9 4.76 63.70 -28.03
C LEU A 9 4.13 63.50 -26.63
N ILE A 10 3.86 64.60 -25.95
CA ILE A 10 2.87 64.60 -24.90
C ILE A 10 1.54 64.48 -25.59
N LEU A 11 1.09 63.29 -25.83
CA LEU A 11 -0.29 62.95 -26.12
C LEU A 11 -1.12 63.32 -24.88
N THR A 12 -1.44 64.63 -24.75
CA THR A 12 -2.27 65.18 -23.67
C THR A 12 -3.76 64.83 -23.82
N GLY A 13 -4.14 64.08 -24.83
CA GLY A 13 -5.48 63.53 -25.00
C GLY A 13 -5.44 62.05 -25.25
N GLN A 14 -6.11 61.26 -24.43
CA GLN A 14 -6.36 59.87 -24.74
C GLN A 14 -7.14 59.77 -26.05
N PRO A 15 -6.77 58.85 -26.95
CA PRO A 15 -7.48 58.69 -28.22
C PRO A 15 -8.95 58.43 -27.95
N SER A 16 -9.85 59.13 -28.59
CA SER A 16 -11.31 59.04 -28.44
C SER A 16 -11.87 57.61 -28.75
N TRP A 17 -11.10 56.80 -29.47
CA TRP A 17 -11.44 55.44 -29.84
C TRP A 17 -11.21 54.43 -28.70
N LEU A 18 -10.48 54.79 -27.63
CA LEU A 18 -10.23 53.92 -26.49
C LEU A 18 -11.48 53.73 -25.58
N GLY A 19 -12.50 54.59 -25.75
CA GLY A 19 -13.72 54.53 -24.94
C GLY A 19 -13.49 54.91 -23.47
N ASN A 20 -14.48 54.63 -22.63
CA ASN A 20 -14.47 54.92 -21.20
C ASN A 20 -13.59 53.93 -20.42
N SER A 21 -13.05 54.40 -19.31
CA SER A 21 -12.47 53.50 -18.29
C SER A 21 -13.57 52.65 -17.59
N ILE A 22 -13.16 51.65 -16.86
CA ILE A 22 -14.07 50.86 -16.01
C ILE A 22 -14.89 51.76 -15.09
N TYR A 23 -14.23 52.75 -14.44
CA TYR A 23 -14.90 53.68 -13.52
C TYR A 23 -15.90 54.57 -14.24
N GLU A 24 -15.52 55.23 -15.36
CA GLU A 24 -16.36 56.08 -16.18
C GLU A 24 -17.55 55.30 -16.75
N ARG A 25 -17.31 54.07 -17.20
CA ARG A 25 -18.39 53.21 -17.75
C ARG A 25 -19.44 52.86 -16.69
N LEU A 26 -19.03 52.55 -15.46
CA LEU A 26 -19.96 52.28 -14.35
C LEU A 26 -20.78 53.55 -13.95
N GLN A 27 -20.15 54.75 -14.03
CA GLN A 27 -20.84 56.00 -13.81
C GLN A 27 -21.91 56.30 -14.87
N ASP A 28 -21.53 56.08 -16.14
CA ASP A 28 -22.43 56.37 -17.25
C ASP A 28 -23.67 55.42 -17.26
N GLU A 29 -23.50 54.17 -16.84
CA GLU A 29 -24.60 53.21 -16.76
C GLU A 29 -25.52 53.45 -15.58
N GLY A 30 -25.07 54.07 -14.48
CA GLY A 30 -25.90 54.62 -13.36
C GLY A 30 -26.49 53.57 -12.38
N ASN A 31 -26.27 52.27 -12.56
CA ASN A 31 -26.85 51.21 -11.76
C ASN A 31 -25.84 50.52 -10.81
N TYR A 32 -24.71 51.17 -10.51
CA TYR A 32 -23.57 50.59 -9.79
C TYR A 32 -23.05 51.48 -8.66
N LYS A 33 -23.97 52.19 -7.95
CA LYS A 33 -23.65 53.12 -6.86
C LYS A 33 -22.84 52.49 -5.75
N TYR A 34 -23.14 51.23 -5.37
CA TYR A 34 -22.41 50.51 -4.34
C TYR A 34 -21.00 50.12 -4.77
N THR A 35 -20.84 49.65 -5.99
CA THR A 35 -19.49 49.34 -6.56
C THR A 35 -18.67 50.61 -6.70
N LEU A 36 -19.20 51.70 -7.24
CA LEU A 36 -18.51 52.99 -7.32
C LEU A 36 -18.09 53.51 -5.94
N ARG A 37 -18.96 53.38 -4.97
CA ARG A 37 -18.67 53.78 -3.60
C ARG A 37 -17.55 52.90 -2.95
N LEU A 38 -17.53 51.61 -3.23
CA LEU A 38 -16.43 50.74 -2.83
C LEU A 38 -15.09 51.18 -3.46
N ILE A 39 -15.11 51.51 -4.75
CA ILE A 39 -13.93 52.01 -5.49
C ILE A 39 -13.39 53.31 -4.87
N ASP A 40 -14.32 54.26 -4.57
CA ASP A 40 -13.93 55.54 -3.99
C ASP A 40 -13.43 55.39 -2.53
N ASP A 41 -14.14 54.64 -1.70
CA ASP A 41 -13.79 54.41 -0.26
C ASP A 41 -12.43 53.67 -0.11
N LEU A 42 -12.08 52.85 -1.05
CA LEU A 42 -10.82 52.10 -1.04
C LEU A 42 -9.69 52.79 -1.77
N GLY A 43 -9.94 53.96 -2.42
CA GLY A 43 -8.92 54.71 -3.17
C GLY A 43 -8.48 54.08 -4.47
N GLU A 44 -9.30 53.18 -5.04
CA GLU A 44 -8.98 52.48 -6.29
C GLU A 44 -9.41 53.27 -7.57
N LYS A 45 -9.94 54.48 -7.38
CA LYS A 45 -10.47 55.30 -8.47
C LYS A 45 -9.41 55.61 -9.52
N ASP A 46 -8.19 56.02 -9.11
CA ASP A 46 -7.13 56.35 -10.08
C ASP A 46 -6.71 55.15 -10.90
N VAL A 47 -6.63 53.95 -10.28
CA VAL A 47 -6.32 52.70 -10.98
C VAL A 47 -7.38 52.35 -11.99
N LEU A 48 -8.65 52.44 -11.62
CA LEU A 48 -9.79 52.06 -12.46
C LEU A 48 -10.25 53.14 -13.40
N SER A 49 -9.69 54.38 -13.33
CA SER A 49 -9.95 55.46 -14.23
C SER A 49 -8.92 55.66 -15.33
N HIS A 50 -7.62 55.42 -15.04
CA HIS A 50 -6.52 55.82 -15.92
C HIS A 50 -5.72 54.66 -16.49
N THR A 51 -5.27 53.72 -15.68
CA THR A 51 -4.25 52.74 -16.08
C THR A 51 -4.64 51.34 -15.69
N GLY A 52 -3.92 50.39 -16.23
CA GLY A 52 -3.97 48.99 -15.82
C GLY A 52 -4.68 48.10 -16.84
N SER A 53 -4.64 46.81 -16.52
CA SER A 53 -5.32 45.76 -17.25
C SER A 53 -6.09 45.00 -16.20
N ARG A 54 -7.40 45.16 -16.16
CA ARG A 54 -8.26 44.62 -15.12
C ARG A 54 -9.49 43.89 -15.72
N THR A 55 -9.93 42.88 -15.02
CA THR A 55 -11.25 42.28 -15.24
C THR A 55 -12.05 42.51 -13.96
N LEU A 56 -13.15 43.24 -14.05
CA LEU A 56 -14.03 43.56 -12.92
C LEU A 56 -15.39 42.90 -13.08
N PHE A 57 -15.80 42.11 -12.12
CA PHE A 57 -17.13 41.52 -12.06
C PHE A 57 -18.01 42.40 -11.20
N VAL A 58 -19.14 42.85 -11.77
CA VAL A 58 -19.99 43.84 -11.11
C VAL A 58 -21.43 43.33 -10.97
N ALA A 59 -21.97 43.52 -9.78
CA ALA A 59 -23.37 43.32 -9.48
C ALA A 59 -24.12 44.65 -9.51
N ALA A 60 -25.33 44.64 -10.01
CA ALA A 60 -26.18 45.82 -10.03
C ALA A 60 -26.62 46.25 -8.59
N ASP A 61 -27.05 47.49 -8.42
CA ASP A 61 -27.50 48.00 -7.13
C ASP A 61 -28.62 47.17 -6.49
N SER A 62 -29.55 46.68 -7.30
CA SER A 62 -30.63 45.79 -6.85
C SER A 62 -30.11 44.47 -6.27
N ALA A 63 -28.98 43.95 -6.77
CA ALA A 63 -28.34 42.77 -6.21
C ALA A 63 -27.70 43.06 -4.86
N TYR A 64 -27.09 44.22 -4.66
CA TYR A 64 -26.57 44.65 -3.36
C TYR A 64 -27.71 44.85 -2.35
N GLU A 65 -28.83 45.45 -2.78
CA GLU A 65 -30.03 45.66 -1.92
C GLU A 65 -30.66 44.32 -1.49
N ALA A 66 -30.60 43.30 -2.37
CA ALA A 66 -31.00 41.95 -2.01
C ALA A 66 -30.00 41.29 -1.05
N TRP A 67 -28.70 41.48 -1.31
CA TRP A 67 -27.62 40.93 -0.48
C TRP A 67 -27.64 41.51 0.95
N PHE A 68 -27.89 42.80 1.16
CA PHE A 68 -28.00 43.40 2.47
C PHE A 68 -29.18 42.85 3.30
N LYS A 69 -30.15 42.22 2.67
CA LYS A 69 -31.25 41.55 3.38
C LYS A 69 -30.89 40.17 3.88
N ASP A 70 -29.99 39.50 3.19
CA ASP A 70 -29.57 38.12 3.51
C ASP A 70 -28.13 37.92 3.06
N ASN A 71 -27.19 37.99 4.00
CA ASN A 71 -25.76 37.73 3.78
C ASN A 71 -25.11 37.11 5.02
N LYS A 72 -24.00 36.41 4.79
CA LYS A 72 -23.27 35.69 5.84
C LYS A 72 -22.65 36.58 6.92
N TRP A 73 -22.50 37.89 6.64
CA TRP A 73 -21.85 38.81 7.58
C TRP A 73 -22.85 39.51 8.51
N GLY A 74 -24.15 39.32 8.31
CA GLY A 74 -25.20 39.98 9.09
C GLY A 74 -25.24 41.50 8.91
N VAL A 75 -24.69 41.99 7.79
CA VAL A 75 -24.62 43.42 7.44
C VAL A 75 -25.91 43.81 6.73
N SER A 76 -26.58 44.81 7.22
CA SER A 76 -27.92 45.23 6.69
C SER A 76 -27.87 46.45 5.79
N GLN A 77 -26.78 47.19 5.75
CA GLN A 77 -26.58 48.38 4.92
C GLN A 77 -25.09 48.60 4.67
N TYR A 78 -24.76 49.44 3.69
CA TYR A 78 -23.39 49.73 3.27
C TYR A 78 -22.52 50.32 4.38
N GLU A 79 -23.10 51.15 5.25
CA GLU A 79 -22.47 51.82 6.38
C GLU A 79 -21.95 50.87 7.45
N ASP A 80 -22.54 49.70 7.55
CA ASP A 80 -22.15 48.66 8.51
C ASP A 80 -20.91 47.88 8.07
N LEU A 81 -20.49 48.02 6.79
CA LEU A 81 -19.34 47.34 6.25
C LEU A 81 -18.01 47.83 6.88
N THR A 82 -17.27 46.93 7.44
CA THR A 82 -15.89 47.18 7.89
C THR A 82 -14.96 47.34 6.69
N LEU A 83 -13.80 47.97 6.92
CA LEU A 83 -12.78 48.14 5.89
C LEU A 83 -12.34 46.80 5.25
N PRO A 84 -12.05 45.73 5.98
CA PRO A 84 -11.77 44.43 5.41
C PRO A 84 -12.88 43.87 4.54
N GLN A 85 -14.16 44.00 4.98
CA GLN A 85 -15.32 43.57 4.20
C GLN A 85 -15.46 44.33 2.88
N LYS A 86 -15.26 45.65 2.90
CA LYS A 86 -15.24 46.49 1.69
C LYS A 86 -14.14 46.03 0.70
N LYS A 87 -12.94 45.75 1.24
CA LYS A 87 -11.82 45.21 0.44
C LYS A 87 -12.18 43.89 -0.19
N LEU A 88 -12.75 42.95 0.58
CA LEU A 88 -13.16 41.64 0.07
C LEU A 88 -14.23 41.78 -1.02
N LEU A 89 -15.27 42.62 -0.87
CA LEU A 89 -16.31 42.79 -1.88
C LEU A 89 -15.75 43.32 -3.21
N LEU A 90 -14.85 44.30 -3.17
CA LEU A 90 -14.30 44.86 -4.41
C LEU A 90 -13.19 43.97 -4.98
N ARG A 91 -12.17 43.65 -4.17
CA ARG A 91 -10.97 43.01 -4.68
C ARG A 91 -11.15 41.54 -5.03
N ASN A 92 -12.04 40.84 -4.35
CA ASN A 92 -12.41 39.47 -4.72
C ASN A 92 -13.24 39.38 -6.01
N SER A 93 -13.83 40.51 -6.43
CA SER A 93 -14.53 40.65 -7.71
C SER A 93 -13.65 41.19 -8.83
N MET A 94 -12.34 41.34 -8.60
CA MET A 94 -11.40 41.91 -9.54
C MET A 94 -10.19 40.99 -9.78
N ILE A 95 -9.78 40.85 -11.04
CA ILE A 95 -8.58 40.14 -11.45
C ILE A 95 -7.60 41.13 -12.07
N ASP A 96 -6.32 41.04 -11.72
CA ASP A 96 -5.27 41.97 -12.12
C ASP A 96 -4.80 41.88 -13.58
N ASN A 97 -5.55 41.17 -14.40
CA ASN A 97 -5.36 41.07 -15.85
C ASN A 97 -6.69 41.29 -16.58
N ALA A 98 -6.64 41.78 -17.84
CA ALA A 98 -7.80 41.92 -18.71
C ALA A 98 -8.08 40.60 -19.44
N TYR A 99 -9.13 39.91 -19.03
CA TYR A 99 -9.57 38.67 -19.64
C TYR A 99 -10.93 38.85 -20.30
N LEU A 100 -11.05 38.43 -21.57
CA LEU A 100 -12.34 38.08 -22.12
C LEU A 100 -12.83 36.84 -21.35
N LEU A 101 -14.14 36.75 -21.14
CA LEU A 101 -14.74 35.69 -20.33
C LEU A 101 -14.32 34.28 -20.82
N GLU A 102 -14.39 34.06 -22.13
CA GLU A 102 -14.02 32.78 -22.75
C GLU A 102 -12.55 32.41 -22.60
N LEU A 103 -11.64 33.40 -22.40
CA LEU A 103 -10.20 33.16 -22.26
C LEU A 103 -9.77 32.94 -20.82
N MET A 104 -10.63 33.17 -19.84
CA MET A 104 -10.30 32.98 -18.44
C MET A 104 -9.92 31.54 -18.09
N SER A 105 -10.47 30.56 -18.84
CA SER A 105 -10.15 29.14 -18.64
C SER A 105 -8.94 28.63 -19.41
N ASN A 106 -8.29 29.52 -20.20
CA ASN A 106 -7.14 29.11 -20.99
C ASN A 106 -5.82 29.32 -20.23
N GLU A 107 -4.88 28.44 -20.43
CA GLU A 107 -3.53 28.53 -19.90
C GLU A 107 -2.53 28.65 -21.04
N THR A 108 -1.51 29.48 -20.87
CA THR A 108 -0.35 29.51 -21.78
C THR A 108 0.54 28.33 -21.42
N ALA A 109 0.79 27.45 -22.37
CA ALA A 109 1.74 26.35 -22.15
C ALA A 109 3.13 26.93 -21.83
N GLU A 110 3.78 26.47 -20.78
CA GLU A 110 5.20 26.73 -20.53
C GLU A 110 6.02 25.95 -21.55
N GLY A 111 6.89 26.66 -22.28
CA GLY A 111 7.83 26.10 -23.27
C GLY A 111 7.58 26.58 -24.68
N ASP A 112 8.38 26.10 -25.64
CA ASP A 112 8.44 26.52 -27.05
C ASP A 112 7.15 26.27 -27.88
N ALA A 113 6.13 25.65 -27.30
CA ALA A 113 4.84 25.47 -27.97
C ALA A 113 3.88 26.58 -27.54
N ALA A 114 3.85 27.63 -28.32
CA ALA A 114 3.00 28.80 -28.13
C ALA A 114 1.51 28.55 -28.44
N THR A 115 0.96 27.38 -28.18
CA THR A 115 -0.47 27.11 -28.28
C THR A 115 -1.11 27.19 -26.89
N PRO A 116 -2.01 28.16 -26.65
CA PRO A 116 -2.77 28.20 -25.40
C PRO A 116 -3.54 26.91 -25.22
N GLU A 117 -3.41 26.28 -24.05
CA GLU A 117 -4.27 25.15 -23.71
C GLU A 117 -5.67 25.69 -23.38
N TRP A 118 -6.61 25.29 -24.17
CA TRP A 118 -7.99 25.78 -24.13
C TRP A 118 -8.79 25.04 -23.04
N GLY A 119 -9.48 25.81 -22.19
CA GLY A 119 -10.39 25.25 -21.22
C GLY A 119 -9.71 24.41 -20.12
N ARG A 120 -8.46 24.68 -19.78
CA ARG A 120 -7.71 23.89 -18.79
C ARG A 120 -7.96 24.36 -17.36
N THR A 121 -8.05 25.69 -17.13
CA THR A 121 -8.11 26.24 -15.78
C THR A 121 -9.54 26.49 -15.31
N MET A 122 -9.78 26.26 -14.02
CA MET A 122 -11.03 26.58 -13.33
C MET A 122 -10.91 27.73 -12.34
N ARG A 123 -9.74 28.38 -12.25
CA ARG A 123 -9.45 29.34 -11.19
C ARG A 123 -8.51 30.45 -11.65
N ARG A 124 -8.78 31.67 -11.19
CA ARG A 124 -7.89 32.82 -11.35
C ARG A 124 -7.68 33.51 -10.01
N THR A 125 -6.47 34.00 -9.78
CA THR A 125 -6.13 34.82 -8.63
C THR A 125 -6.83 36.18 -8.73
N THR A 126 -7.47 36.63 -7.65
CA THR A 126 -8.11 37.94 -7.54
C THR A 126 -7.13 38.97 -6.94
N SER A 127 -7.53 40.24 -6.94
CA SER A 127 -6.80 41.33 -6.28
C SER A 127 -6.92 41.31 -4.74
N ALA A 128 -7.70 40.39 -4.16
CA ALA A 128 -7.87 40.27 -2.72
C ALA A 128 -6.61 39.74 -2.02
N SER A 129 -6.33 40.25 -0.84
CA SER A 129 -5.22 39.80 -0.01
C SER A 129 -5.69 38.91 1.12
N ALA A 130 -4.89 37.87 1.43
CA ALA A 130 -5.21 36.90 2.48
C ALA A 130 -5.50 37.55 3.85
N TYR A 131 -4.76 38.56 4.25
CA TYR A 131 -4.89 39.23 5.56
C TYR A 131 -6.15 40.10 5.70
N ASP A 132 -6.96 40.24 4.66
CA ASP A 132 -8.27 40.93 4.75
C ASP A 132 -9.35 40.02 5.43
N SER A 133 -9.05 38.74 5.67
CA SER A 133 -9.96 37.75 6.30
C SER A 133 -9.56 37.28 7.71
N VAL A 134 -8.90 38.16 8.48
CA VAL A 134 -8.51 37.82 9.88
C VAL A 134 -9.68 37.90 10.84
N TYR A 135 -9.82 36.90 11.74
CA TYR A 135 -10.73 36.91 12.85
C TYR A 135 -10.05 36.62 14.21
N VAL A 136 -10.70 36.90 15.30
CA VAL A 136 -10.21 36.64 16.65
C VAL A 136 -10.87 35.39 17.17
N MET A 137 -10.06 34.32 17.42
CA MET A 137 -10.52 33.07 18.00
C MET A 137 -10.32 33.11 19.52
N GLN A 138 -11.38 32.87 20.25
CA GLN A 138 -11.36 32.83 21.72
C GLN A 138 -10.80 31.47 22.21
N PRO A 139 -10.26 31.36 23.43
CA PRO A 139 -9.73 30.11 23.95
C PRO A 139 -10.73 28.94 24.00
N ASP A 140 -12.01 29.24 24.22
CA ASP A 140 -13.12 28.28 24.24
C ASP A 140 -13.57 27.81 22.84
N GLU A 141 -13.22 28.57 21.80
CA GLU A 141 -13.43 28.20 20.38
C GLU A 141 -12.28 27.37 19.80
N MET A 142 -11.17 27.24 20.52
CA MET A 142 -9.98 26.56 20.02
C MET A 142 -10.16 25.03 20.08
N PRO A 143 -9.75 24.30 19.03
CA PRO A 143 -9.80 22.84 18.99
C PRO A 143 -9.16 22.16 20.20
N ASP A 144 -9.79 21.09 20.69
CA ASP A 144 -9.27 20.32 21.84
C ASP A 144 -8.31 19.23 21.40
N ASN A 145 -7.09 19.64 21.03
CA ASN A 145 -6.02 18.72 20.69
C ASN A 145 -4.67 19.22 21.21
N ALA A 146 -3.64 18.39 21.09
CA ALA A 146 -2.30 18.69 21.61
C ALA A 146 -1.66 19.96 21.00
N TYR A 147 -1.99 20.32 19.75
CA TYR A 147 -1.42 21.48 19.05
C TYR A 147 -1.92 22.81 19.62
N TRP A 148 -3.12 22.82 20.19
CA TRP A 148 -3.76 24.00 20.75
C TRP A 148 -3.59 24.14 22.27
N ALA A 149 -3.09 23.10 22.94
CA ALA A 149 -3.03 23.05 24.40
C ALA A 149 -2.36 24.27 25.03
N SER A 150 -1.24 24.73 24.45
CA SER A 150 -0.53 25.92 24.93
C SER A 150 -1.29 27.24 24.69
N LYS A 151 -2.23 27.27 23.76
CA LYS A 151 -2.98 28.46 23.36
C LYS A 151 -4.33 28.55 24.08
N ARG A 152 -4.96 27.42 24.35
CA ARG A 152 -6.23 27.34 25.12
C ARG A 152 -6.09 27.85 26.53
N GLY A 153 -4.92 27.76 27.15
CA GLY A 153 -4.65 28.36 28.47
C GLY A 153 -4.24 29.85 28.45
N GLY A 154 -4.26 30.47 27.28
CA GLY A 154 -3.79 31.85 27.06
C GLY A 154 -4.87 32.82 26.67
N ASN A 155 -4.49 33.87 25.94
CA ASN A 155 -5.41 34.87 25.40
C ASN A 155 -5.93 34.45 24.02
N ALA A 156 -7.01 35.14 23.59
CA ALA A 156 -7.51 35.04 22.22
C ALA A 156 -6.39 35.28 21.20
N ILE A 157 -6.41 34.56 20.09
CA ILE A 157 -5.45 34.70 19.00
C ILE A 157 -6.12 35.13 17.70
N ARG A 158 -5.35 35.79 16.84
CA ARG A 158 -5.82 36.15 15.50
C ARG A 158 -5.52 35.02 14.54
N ILE A 159 -6.55 34.58 13.84
CA ILE A 159 -6.48 33.52 12.82
C ILE A 159 -6.85 34.10 11.47
N LEU A 160 -6.05 33.78 10.49
CA LEU A 160 -6.36 33.99 9.08
C LEU A 160 -7.36 32.92 8.63
N LYS A 161 -8.55 33.35 8.18
CA LYS A 161 -9.59 32.40 7.71
C LYS A 161 -9.21 31.75 6.39
N ASP A 162 -8.65 32.55 5.50
CA ASP A 162 -8.24 32.08 4.19
C ASP A 162 -6.80 32.49 3.91
N VAL A 163 -5.99 31.54 3.53
CA VAL A 163 -4.53 31.65 3.56
C VAL A 163 -3.99 32.30 2.33
N THR A 164 -4.74 32.73 1.37
CA THR A 164 -4.07 33.12 0.16
C THR A 164 -4.77 34.15 -0.65
N GLU A 165 -4.11 34.48 -1.68
CA GLU A 165 -4.64 35.11 -2.87
C GLU A 165 -6.02 34.52 -3.16
N ALA A 166 -7.07 35.17 -2.69
CA ALA A 166 -8.45 34.68 -2.79
C ALA A 166 -8.78 34.31 -4.25
N PRO A 167 -8.89 33.05 -4.61
CA PRO A 167 -9.10 32.66 -5.99
C PRO A 167 -10.57 32.87 -6.37
N MET A 168 -10.76 33.28 -7.61
CA MET A 168 -12.07 33.21 -8.26
C MET A 168 -12.20 31.90 -9.00
N ILE A 169 -13.08 31.04 -8.51
CA ILE A 169 -13.42 29.78 -9.20
C ILE A 169 -14.40 30.10 -10.31
N HIS A 170 -14.15 29.55 -11.49
CA HIS A 170 -15.02 29.73 -12.62
C HIS A 170 -15.34 28.44 -13.35
N PHE A 171 -16.60 28.23 -13.68
CA PHE A 171 -17.07 27.19 -14.58
C PHE A 171 -17.52 27.84 -15.88
N LEU A 172 -16.63 27.81 -16.86
CA LEU A 172 -16.86 28.36 -18.19
C LEU A 172 -17.09 27.21 -19.19
N PRO A 173 -17.83 27.47 -20.27
CA PRO A 173 -18.15 26.44 -21.27
C PRO A 173 -16.94 25.67 -21.78
N ALA A 174 -15.81 26.35 -21.99
CA ALA A 174 -14.57 25.74 -22.44
C ALA A 174 -14.01 24.74 -21.44
N TYR A 175 -13.99 25.09 -20.13
CA TYR A 175 -13.55 24.20 -19.07
C TYR A 175 -14.48 22.98 -18.93
N LEU A 176 -15.80 23.22 -18.96
CA LEU A 176 -16.79 22.15 -18.83
C LEU A 176 -16.68 21.13 -19.96
N GLN A 177 -16.45 21.59 -21.19
CA GLN A 177 -16.27 20.74 -22.37
C GLN A 177 -14.96 19.95 -22.28
N ASN A 178 -13.85 20.62 -21.96
CA ASN A 178 -12.55 19.97 -21.86
C ASN A 178 -12.53 18.88 -20.81
N HIS A 179 -13.10 19.13 -19.65
CA HIS A 179 -13.18 18.17 -18.54
C HIS A 179 -14.40 17.24 -18.62
N LYS A 180 -15.20 17.30 -19.71
CA LYS A 180 -16.40 16.47 -19.92
C LYS A 180 -17.39 16.54 -18.74
N ILE A 181 -17.58 17.73 -18.20
CA ILE A 181 -18.57 18.03 -17.16
C ILE A 181 -19.92 18.27 -17.85
N THR A 182 -20.94 17.54 -17.45
CA THR A 182 -22.26 17.58 -18.07
C THR A 182 -23.11 18.75 -17.54
N ALA A 183 -24.22 19.05 -18.21
CA ALA A 183 -25.20 20.05 -17.72
C ALA A 183 -25.81 19.62 -16.38
N GLU A 184 -26.00 18.32 -16.18
CA GLU A 184 -26.49 17.76 -14.92
C GLU A 184 -25.47 17.89 -13.79
N ASP A 185 -24.18 17.69 -14.09
CA ASP A 185 -23.11 17.93 -13.12
C ASP A 185 -23.09 19.40 -12.69
N LEU A 186 -23.10 20.32 -13.66
CA LEU A 186 -23.12 21.75 -13.39
C LEU A 186 -24.37 22.17 -12.60
N ASN A 187 -25.52 21.56 -12.90
CA ASN A 187 -26.76 21.80 -12.15
C ASN A 187 -26.59 21.42 -10.68
N LEU A 188 -26.01 20.24 -10.37
CA LEU A 188 -25.73 19.81 -8.99
C LEU A 188 -24.69 20.72 -8.32
N LEU A 189 -23.58 21.02 -9.01
CA LEU A 189 -22.52 21.90 -8.50
C LEU A 189 -23.00 23.31 -8.15
N THR A 190 -24.05 23.77 -8.81
CA THR A 190 -24.65 25.10 -8.59
C THR A 190 -25.92 25.02 -7.70
N ASN A 191 -26.16 23.91 -7.03
CA ASN A 191 -27.37 23.66 -6.25
C ASN A 191 -28.65 23.91 -7.07
N HIS A 192 -28.74 23.24 -8.21
CA HIS A 192 -29.88 23.26 -9.14
C HIS A 192 -30.19 24.60 -9.82
N ARG A 193 -29.20 25.54 -9.86
CA ARG A 193 -29.39 26.84 -10.50
C ARG A 193 -28.97 26.89 -11.98
N ALA A 194 -27.94 26.14 -12.35
CA ALA A 194 -27.49 26.06 -13.75
C ALA A 194 -28.46 25.23 -14.57
N THR A 195 -28.74 25.69 -15.79
CA THR A 195 -29.65 25.00 -16.75
C THR A 195 -28.94 24.55 -18.02
N SER A 196 -27.73 25.05 -18.27
CA SER A 196 -26.96 24.74 -19.47
C SER A 196 -25.46 24.84 -19.23
N ILE A 197 -24.68 23.97 -19.91
CA ILE A 197 -23.22 24.08 -19.94
C ILE A 197 -22.70 25.33 -20.70
N ASN A 198 -23.56 26.05 -21.40
CA ASN A 198 -23.20 27.30 -22.05
C ASN A 198 -23.28 28.52 -21.11
N GLU A 199 -23.71 28.32 -19.89
CA GLU A 199 -23.69 29.35 -18.84
C GLU A 199 -22.30 29.49 -18.24
N ALA A 200 -21.93 30.74 -17.92
CA ALA A 200 -20.71 31.05 -17.21
C ALA A 200 -21.01 31.35 -15.73
N TRP A 201 -20.25 30.72 -14.84
CA TRP A 201 -20.41 30.83 -13.40
C TRP A 201 -19.06 31.20 -12.74
N VAL A 202 -19.10 32.17 -11.82
CA VAL A 202 -17.92 32.62 -11.07
C VAL A 202 -18.24 32.66 -9.57
N ASN A 203 -17.44 32.03 -8.73
CA ASN A 203 -17.72 31.88 -7.28
C ASN A 203 -19.18 31.53 -6.96
N GLY A 204 -19.76 30.63 -7.78
CA GLY A 204 -21.16 30.22 -7.62
C GLY A 204 -22.21 31.27 -8.04
N VAL A 205 -21.80 32.34 -8.70
CA VAL A 205 -22.68 33.39 -9.25
C VAL A 205 -22.68 33.32 -10.75
N LYS A 206 -23.85 33.45 -11.38
CA LYS A 206 -23.99 33.42 -12.83
C LYS A 206 -23.57 34.77 -13.45
N VAL A 207 -22.78 34.68 -14.51
CA VAL A 207 -22.50 35.86 -15.38
C VAL A 207 -23.73 36.14 -16.22
N VAL A 208 -24.15 37.38 -16.22
CA VAL A 208 -25.37 37.80 -16.93
C VAL A 208 -25.12 37.79 -18.44
N ASN A 209 -26.07 37.17 -19.15
CA ASN A 209 -26.13 37.23 -20.60
C ASN A 209 -27.60 37.50 -20.94
N SER A 210 -27.93 38.75 -21.29
CA SER A 210 -29.30 39.17 -21.58
C SER A 210 -29.88 38.52 -22.85
N GLY A 211 -29.01 37.90 -23.66
CA GLY A 211 -29.41 37.27 -24.91
C GLY A 211 -29.99 38.27 -25.90
N ASP A 212 -29.68 39.58 -25.76
CA ASP A 212 -30.14 40.64 -26.67
C ASP A 212 -29.64 40.34 -28.08
N PRO A 213 -30.53 39.92 -29.01
CA PRO A 213 -30.14 39.57 -30.36
C PRO A 213 -29.64 40.79 -31.18
N ASP A 214 -29.98 41.99 -30.74
CA ASP A 214 -29.55 43.23 -31.43
C ASP A 214 -28.20 43.75 -30.92
N LYS A 215 -27.55 43.04 -29.96
CA LYS A 215 -26.26 43.39 -29.33
C LYS A 215 -26.19 44.82 -28.79
N LYS A 216 -27.32 45.43 -28.47
CA LYS A 216 -27.39 46.79 -27.93
C LYS A 216 -27.04 46.89 -26.46
N LYS A 217 -27.17 45.78 -25.73
CA LYS A 217 -26.72 45.58 -24.36
C LYS A 217 -25.71 44.44 -24.26
N ILE A 218 -24.50 44.81 -23.96
CA ILE A 218 -23.43 43.82 -23.67
C ILE A 218 -23.32 43.72 -22.16
N ASP A 219 -23.57 42.54 -21.63
CA ASP A 219 -23.56 42.29 -20.19
C ASP A 219 -22.24 41.60 -19.74
N TYR A 220 -21.49 41.02 -20.68
CA TYR A 220 -20.17 40.47 -20.46
C TYR A 220 -19.20 40.98 -21.54
N ASP A 221 -17.91 40.93 -21.25
CA ASP A 221 -16.85 41.44 -22.12
C ASP A 221 -17.05 42.92 -22.52
N VAL A 222 -17.63 43.66 -21.58
CA VAL A 222 -17.81 45.12 -21.80
C VAL A 222 -16.44 45.75 -21.83
N THR A 223 -16.02 46.16 -23.02
CA THR A 223 -14.70 46.67 -23.27
C THR A 223 -14.55 48.08 -22.69
N CYS A 224 -13.49 48.29 -21.91
CA CYS A 224 -13.07 49.55 -21.36
C CYS A 224 -11.61 49.83 -21.71
N LYS A 225 -11.16 51.11 -21.69
CA LYS A 225 -9.77 51.47 -22.03
C LYS A 225 -8.72 50.83 -21.12
N ASN A 226 -9.12 50.36 -19.95
CA ASN A 226 -8.25 49.71 -18.95
C ASN A 226 -8.72 48.30 -18.56
N GLY A 227 -9.51 47.64 -19.38
CA GLY A 227 -9.90 46.24 -19.11
C GLY A 227 -11.30 45.88 -19.53
N TYR A 228 -11.89 44.92 -18.83
CA TYR A 228 -13.24 44.42 -19.13
C TYR A 228 -14.12 44.44 -17.87
N ILE A 229 -15.41 44.70 -18.10
CA ILE A 229 -16.47 44.51 -17.08
C ILE A 229 -17.26 43.25 -17.43
N GLN A 230 -17.47 42.40 -16.43
CA GLN A 230 -18.33 41.23 -16.49
C GLN A 230 -19.50 41.45 -15.54
N LYS A 231 -20.74 41.50 -16.03
CA LYS A 231 -21.90 41.70 -15.18
C LYS A 231 -22.37 40.38 -14.57
N VAL A 232 -22.68 40.38 -13.30
CA VAL A 232 -23.14 39.20 -12.55
C VAL A 232 -24.50 39.41 -11.89
N GLU A 233 -25.22 38.30 -11.68
CA GLU A 233 -26.59 38.36 -11.17
C GLU A 233 -26.68 38.71 -9.66
N ARG A 234 -25.60 38.47 -8.92
CA ARG A 234 -25.53 38.67 -7.46
C ARG A 234 -24.16 39.22 -7.06
N VAL A 235 -24.07 39.70 -5.82
CA VAL A 235 -22.81 40.11 -5.21
C VAL A 235 -21.89 38.87 -5.09
N ILE A 236 -20.65 38.99 -5.54
CA ILE A 236 -19.66 37.97 -5.38
C ILE A 236 -19.07 38.08 -3.97
N GLU A 237 -19.18 37.00 -3.23
CA GLU A 237 -18.50 36.82 -1.94
C GLU A 237 -17.21 35.99 -2.15
N SER A 238 -16.24 36.15 -1.26
CA SER A 238 -15.10 35.27 -1.19
C SER A 238 -15.56 33.84 -0.86
N SER A 239 -15.10 32.86 -1.64
CA SER A 239 -15.42 31.45 -1.38
C SER A 239 -14.59 30.97 -0.20
N PRO A 240 -15.20 30.39 0.85
CA PRO A 240 -14.46 29.74 1.93
C PRO A 240 -13.68 28.53 1.43
N ASN A 241 -12.67 28.07 2.18
CA ASN A 241 -12.06 26.78 1.91
C ASN A 241 -12.99 25.62 2.34
N MET A 242 -12.66 24.39 1.93
CA MET A 242 -13.49 23.21 2.20
C MET A 242 -13.72 23.00 3.70
N ALA A 243 -12.69 23.18 4.54
CA ALA A 243 -12.85 23.05 5.99
C ALA A 243 -13.87 24.07 6.53
N GLN A 244 -13.73 25.35 6.16
CA GLN A 244 -14.68 26.40 6.58
C GLN A 244 -16.10 26.10 6.13
N LEU A 245 -16.31 25.54 4.94
CA LEU A 245 -17.63 25.13 4.47
C LEU A 245 -18.26 24.06 5.36
N VAL A 246 -17.47 23.11 5.83
CA VAL A 246 -17.94 22.08 6.78
C VAL A 246 -18.33 22.70 8.13
N TYR A 247 -17.54 23.67 8.64
CA TYR A 247 -17.85 24.35 9.90
C TYR A 247 -19.02 25.34 9.81
N GLN A 248 -19.35 25.85 8.63
CA GLN A 248 -20.43 26.82 8.45
C GLN A 248 -21.81 26.18 8.35
N ASP A 249 -21.93 24.90 8.17
CA ASP A 249 -23.21 24.18 8.09
C ASP A 249 -23.41 23.34 9.34
N ASP A 250 -24.35 23.77 10.19
CA ASP A 250 -24.69 23.11 11.46
C ASP A 250 -25.03 21.62 11.30
N ASP A 251 -25.54 21.21 10.11
CA ASP A 251 -25.88 19.83 9.82
C ASP A 251 -24.65 18.96 9.50
N MET A 252 -23.47 19.56 9.38
CA MET A 252 -22.18 18.90 9.24
C MET A 252 -21.30 19.03 10.51
N SER A 253 -21.84 19.54 11.61
CA SER A 253 -21.07 19.88 12.82
C SER A 253 -20.35 18.68 13.45
N THR A 254 -20.93 17.48 13.39
CA THR A 254 -20.27 16.26 13.87
C THR A 254 -18.98 15.98 13.07
N TRP A 255 -19.02 16.14 11.76
CA TRP A 255 -17.84 15.95 10.91
C TRP A 255 -16.80 17.06 11.11
N ALA A 256 -17.25 18.30 11.27
CA ALA A 256 -16.39 19.43 11.64
C ALA A 256 -15.62 19.15 12.94
N HIS A 257 -16.32 18.65 13.97
CA HIS A 257 -15.70 18.28 15.23
C HIS A 257 -14.64 17.16 15.08
N LEU A 258 -14.87 16.18 14.20
CA LEU A 258 -13.85 15.18 13.89
C LEU A 258 -12.62 15.79 13.19
N LEU A 259 -12.80 16.83 12.37
CA LEU A 259 -11.70 17.55 11.73
C LEU A 259 -10.86 18.35 12.73
N ASP A 260 -11.42 18.75 13.87
CA ASP A 260 -10.69 19.46 14.93
C ASP A 260 -9.45 18.71 15.42
N ARG A 261 -9.46 17.38 15.35
CA ARG A 261 -8.32 16.55 15.74
C ARG A 261 -7.05 16.83 14.94
N TYR A 262 -7.20 17.32 13.71
CA TYR A 262 -6.11 17.59 12.77
C TYR A 262 -5.77 19.08 12.66
N ALA A 263 -6.59 19.93 13.28
CA ALA A 263 -6.42 21.38 13.23
C ALA A 263 -5.14 21.83 13.97
N VAL A 264 -4.35 22.68 13.32
CA VAL A 264 -3.06 23.15 13.81
C VAL A 264 -2.96 24.67 13.67
N PRO A 265 -2.63 25.42 14.73
CA PRO A 265 -2.39 26.85 14.67
C PRO A 265 -0.98 27.10 14.13
N TYR A 266 -0.88 27.37 12.85
CA TYR A 266 0.40 27.59 12.16
C TYR A 266 0.78 29.07 12.17
N PHE A 267 2.02 29.40 12.59
CA PHE A 267 2.54 30.75 12.57
C PHE A 267 3.34 31.00 11.28
N ASP A 268 2.80 31.82 10.38
CA ASP A 268 3.51 32.28 9.19
C ASP A 268 4.11 33.65 9.43
N LYS A 269 5.46 33.70 9.49
CA LYS A 269 6.20 34.91 9.80
C LYS A 269 6.04 35.99 8.72
N THR A 270 5.94 35.61 7.46
CA THR A 270 5.80 36.56 6.36
C THR A 270 4.43 37.19 6.37
N LEU A 271 3.37 36.38 6.45
CA LEU A 271 1.99 36.86 6.56
C LEU A 271 1.79 37.72 7.81
N TRP A 272 2.41 37.33 8.95
CA TRP A 272 2.39 38.13 10.16
C TRP A 272 3.05 39.50 9.99
N GLN A 273 4.21 39.59 9.34
CA GLN A 273 4.92 40.85 9.07
C GLN A 273 4.12 41.76 8.16
N ASP A 274 3.53 41.20 7.09
CA ASP A 274 2.74 41.96 6.13
C ASP A 274 1.41 42.44 6.76
N TYR A 275 0.76 41.60 7.56
CA TYR A 275 -0.42 42.01 8.32
C TYR A 275 -0.11 43.16 9.25
N ASN A 276 0.93 43.05 10.07
CA ASN A 276 1.32 44.14 11.00
C ASN A 276 1.69 45.44 10.29
N LYS A 277 2.38 45.34 9.14
CA LYS A 277 2.70 46.49 8.32
C LYS A 277 1.46 47.19 7.77
N ASN A 278 0.50 46.43 7.28
CA ASN A 278 -0.72 46.97 6.65
C ASN A 278 -1.72 47.49 7.69
N TYR A 279 -1.85 46.84 8.82
CA TYR A 279 -2.81 47.22 9.87
C TYR A 279 -2.18 47.95 11.04
N LYS A 280 -0.86 48.24 11.01
CA LYS A 280 -0.11 49.01 12.02
C LYS A 280 -0.28 48.49 13.43
N ASN A 281 -0.24 47.19 13.62
CA ASN A 281 -0.30 46.53 14.90
C ASN A 281 0.90 45.59 15.13
N ASN A 282 0.96 44.91 16.29
CA ASN A 282 1.97 43.91 16.63
C ASN A 282 1.37 42.59 17.07
N ASP A 283 0.15 42.34 16.65
CA ASP A 283 -0.57 41.13 17.04
C ASP A 283 0.02 39.90 16.36
N SER A 284 0.06 38.79 17.06
CA SER A 284 0.42 37.51 16.47
C SER A 284 -0.67 37.03 15.54
N LEU A 285 -0.30 36.63 14.34
CA LEU A 285 -1.22 36.08 13.33
C LEU A 285 -0.89 34.61 13.10
N PHE A 286 -1.89 33.78 13.16
CA PHE A 286 -1.79 32.35 12.87
C PHE A 286 -2.65 32.00 11.65
N VAL A 287 -2.30 30.88 11.03
CA VAL A 287 -3.08 30.28 9.96
C VAL A 287 -3.67 28.98 10.49
N LEU A 288 -4.91 28.69 10.22
CA LEU A 288 -5.49 27.40 10.53
C LEU A 288 -5.15 26.40 9.44
N ARG A 289 -4.36 25.40 9.81
CA ARG A 289 -3.92 24.31 8.93
C ARG A 289 -4.41 22.98 9.49
N TYR A 290 -4.40 21.96 8.66
CA TYR A 290 -4.77 20.61 9.07
C TYR A 290 -3.62 19.65 8.77
N ALA A 291 -3.28 18.82 9.76
CA ALA A 291 -2.22 17.82 9.60
C ALA A 291 -2.57 16.85 8.47
N ALA A 292 -1.81 16.87 7.39
CA ALA A 292 -2.12 16.16 6.16
C ALA A 292 -0.89 15.65 5.41
N LYS A 293 -1.10 14.60 4.62
CA LYS A 293 -0.14 14.10 3.62
C LYS A 293 -0.07 15.06 2.43
N SER A 294 0.96 14.92 1.60
CA SER A 294 1.03 15.68 0.36
C SER A 294 -0.14 15.34 -0.57
N TYR A 295 -0.70 16.37 -1.16
CA TYR A 295 -1.83 16.25 -2.07
C TYR A 295 -1.50 15.50 -3.38
N TYR A 296 -0.29 15.71 -3.92
CA TYR A 296 0.18 15.10 -5.17
C TYR A 296 1.46 14.28 -5.01
N GLY A 297 1.87 13.99 -3.82
CA GLY A 297 3.16 13.35 -3.63
C GLY A 297 3.07 11.83 -3.55
N GLY A 298 3.48 11.12 -4.59
CA GLY A 298 3.91 9.74 -4.46
C GLY A 298 5.10 9.55 -3.51
N SER A 299 5.68 10.64 -3.01
CA SER A 299 6.84 10.69 -2.13
C SER A 299 6.53 10.83 -0.64
N GLY A 300 5.25 10.88 -0.25
CA GLY A 300 4.86 10.99 1.16
C GLY A 300 5.26 12.31 1.83
N LYS A 301 5.50 13.37 1.07
CA LYS A 301 5.82 14.70 1.61
C LYS A 301 4.56 15.37 2.14
N VAL A 302 4.68 16.01 3.30
CA VAL A 302 3.60 16.78 3.91
C VAL A 302 3.44 18.10 3.19
N THR A 303 2.21 18.47 2.82
CA THR A 303 1.92 19.76 2.16
C THR A 303 1.82 20.94 3.10
N ILE A 304 1.69 20.70 4.38
CA ILE A 304 1.74 21.77 5.36
C ILE A 304 3.15 22.32 5.37
N ASP A 305 3.26 23.61 5.26
CA ASP A 305 4.49 24.36 5.08
C ASP A 305 5.76 23.62 5.52
N ARG A 306 6.67 23.41 4.57
CA ARG A 306 7.91 22.68 4.75
C ARG A 306 8.81 23.25 5.84
N SER A 307 8.60 24.51 6.26
CA SER A 307 9.35 25.14 7.34
C SER A 307 8.98 24.59 8.72
N ASN A 308 7.77 24.02 8.89
CA ASN A 308 7.29 23.54 10.19
C ASN A 308 7.26 22.01 10.31
N TYR A 309 7.43 21.29 9.20
CA TYR A 309 7.47 19.83 9.18
C TYR A 309 8.84 19.37 8.71
N ASP A 310 9.72 19.09 9.67
CA ASP A 310 11.03 18.57 9.36
C ASP A 310 10.98 17.04 9.21
N THR A 311 10.90 16.61 7.95
CA THR A 311 11.00 15.19 7.61
C THR A 311 12.44 14.70 7.53
N SER A 312 13.42 15.61 7.53
CA SER A 312 14.83 15.27 7.28
C SER A 312 15.61 14.91 8.55
N SER A 313 15.26 15.50 9.71
CA SER A 313 16.02 15.32 10.94
C SER A 313 15.62 14.11 11.77
N ASP A 314 14.44 13.53 11.55
CA ASP A 314 13.87 12.47 12.39
C ASP A 314 13.56 11.17 11.62
N ASN A 315 14.40 10.78 10.68
CA ASN A 315 14.28 9.50 9.96
C ASN A 315 12.94 9.29 9.24
N GLY A 316 12.43 10.33 8.61
CA GLY A 316 11.19 10.26 7.82
C GLY A 316 9.90 10.40 8.62
N LYS A 317 9.95 10.96 9.82
CA LYS A 317 8.77 11.27 10.62
C LYS A 317 8.20 12.64 10.30
N TYR A 318 6.90 12.76 10.48
CA TYR A 318 6.22 14.03 10.37
C TYR A 318 6.28 14.73 11.73
N VAL A 319 6.84 15.94 11.76
CA VAL A 319 7.01 16.72 12.99
C VAL A 319 6.39 18.08 12.81
N TYR A 320 5.44 18.43 13.67
CA TYR A 320 4.99 19.80 13.81
C TYR A 320 5.99 20.55 14.70
N ASN A 321 6.54 21.65 14.19
CA ASN A 321 7.41 22.53 14.94
C ASN A 321 6.75 23.88 15.14
N ASP A 322 6.40 24.23 16.39
CA ASP A 322 5.96 25.56 16.74
C ASP A 322 7.20 26.48 16.80
N GLU A 323 7.45 27.26 15.76
CA GLU A 323 8.62 28.15 15.65
C GLU A 323 8.74 29.17 16.80
N ARG A 324 7.65 29.50 17.46
CA ARG A 324 7.64 30.46 18.58
C ARG A 324 8.07 29.84 19.90
N THR A 325 7.67 28.60 20.12
CA THR A 325 7.94 27.88 21.38
C THR A 325 9.10 26.90 21.23
N ASN A 326 9.53 26.64 20.00
CA ASN A 326 10.48 25.59 19.64
C ASN A 326 10.03 24.19 20.10
N GLN A 327 8.73 24.03 20.32
CA GLN A 327 8.12 22.76 20.71
C GLN A 327 7.90 21.91 19.46
N LYS A 328 8.42 20.68 19.48
CA LYS A 328 8.24 19.70 18.41
C LYS A 328 7.21 18.66 18.84
N THR A 329 6.27 18.37 17.97
CA THR A 329 5.27 17.29 18.14
C THR A 329 5.36 16.35 16.95
N VAL A 330 5.65 15.08 17.22
CA VAL A 330 5.66 14.05 16.17
C VAL A 330 4.23 13.67 15.85
N ILE A 331 3.87 13.72 14.57
CA ILE A 331 2.56 13.29 14.08
C ILE A 331 2.71 11.91 13.47
N PRO A 332 1.98 10.91 13.98
CA PRO A 332 1.94 9.58 13.35
C PRO A 332 1.42 9.66 11.91
N TYR A 333 1.98 8.84 11.02
CA TYR A 333 1.58 8.84 9.61
C TYR A 333 0.11 8.45 9.42
N ASP A 334 -0.40 7.55 10.25
CA ASP A 334 -1.77 7.09 10.30
C ASP A 334 -2.75 8.11 10.93
N GLU A 335 -2.23 9.23 11.45
CA GLU A 335 -3.00 10.38 11.92
C GLU A 335 -2.98 11.56 10.95
N LEU A 336 -2.56 11.37 9.70
CA LEU A 336 -2.53 12.42 8.69
C LEU A 336 -3.71 12.32 7.72
N LEU A 337 -4.40 13.44 7.52
CA LEU A 337 -5.41 13.55 6.46
C LEU A 337 -4.77 13.35 5.08
N ARG A 338 -5.57 12.95 4.12
CA ARG A 338 -5.11 12.75 2.73
C ARG A 338 -4.60 14.05 2.10
N PHE A 339 -5.26 15.17 2.39
CA PHE A 339 -4.83 16.51 2.03
C PHE A 339 -5.37 17.53 3.06
N ASP A 340 -4.81 18.75 3.08
CA ASP A 340 -5.28 19.83 3.96
C ASP A 340 -6.52 20.51 3.38
N PRO A 341 -7.71 20.36 3.99
CA PRO A 341 -8.93 20.99 3.49
C PRO A 341 -9.02 22.50 3.76
N GLY A 342 -8.10 23.04 4.58
CA GLY A 342 -7.98 24.48 4.86
C GLY A 342 -6.98 25.21 3.96
N TRP A 343 -6.25 24.49 3.09
CA TRP A 343 -5.20 25.06 2.25
C TRP A 343 -5.66 25.22 0.80
N ASN A 344 -5.48 26.37 0.23
CA ASN A 344 -5.90 26.66 -1.14
C ASN A 344 -4.75 26.79 -2.16
N GLN A 345 -3.55 26.36 -1.79
CA GLN A 345 -2.42 26.19 -2.71
C GLN A 345 -1.96 24.73 -2.69
N TYR A 346 -1.95 24.10 -3.84
CA TYR A 346 -1.36 22.80 -4.04
C TYR A 346 -0.04 22.96 -4.79
N ILE A 347 1.02 22.43 -4.19
CA ILE A 347 2.33 22.38 -4.80
C ILE A 347 2.60 20.92 -5.13
N ASP A 348 2.73 20.60 -6.40
CA ASP A 348 3.17 19.29 -6.84
C ASP A 348 4.67 19.08 -6.59
N ASP A 349 5.18 17.88 -6.88
CA ASP A 349 6.60 17.56 -6.72
C ASP A 349 7.51 18.44 -7.61
N ASN A 350 6.96 19.04 -8.66
CA ASN A 350 7.65 19.96 -9.57
C ASN A 350 7.50 21.44 -9.17
N GLN A 351 6.85 21.71 -8.02
CA GLN A 351 6.54 23.06 -7.53
C GLN A 351 5.55 23.85 -8.44
N GLN A 352 4.82 23.16 -9.28
CA GLN A 352 3.76 23.78 -10.07
C GLN A 352 2.47 23.87 -9.26
N ASN A 353 1.79 24.99 -9.37
CA ASN A 353 0.50 25.19 -8.73
C ASN A 353 -0.60 24.58 -9.59
N THR A 354 -0.98 23.35 -9.31
CA THR A 354 -1.99 22.61 -10.07
C THR A 354 -3.43 22.95 -9.68
N LEU A 355 -3.62 23.71 -8.61
CA LEU A 355 -4.95 24.09 -8.13
C LEU A 355 -5.70 25.00 -9.14
N HIS A 356 -5.01 25.63 -10.07
CA HIS A 356 -5.67 26.35 -11.16
C HIS A 356 -6.49 25.41 -12.06
N ASN A 357 -6.05 24.16 -12.23
CA ASN A 357 -6.59 23.23 -13.19
C ASN A 357 -7.58 22.24 -12.58
N ASP A 358 -7.36 21.87 -11.34
CA ASP A 358 -8.19 20.93 -10.59
C ASP A 358 -8.21 21.28 -9.08
N ALA A 359 -9.06 20.64 -8.34
CA ALA A 359 -9.21 20.83 -6.90
C ALA A 359 -9.62 19.51 -6.24
N GLY A 360 -9.54 19.44 -4.92
CA GLY A 360 -10.03 18.30 -4.18
C GLY A 360 -11.55 18.30 -4.01
N MET A 361 -12.07 17.17 -3.55
CA MET A 361 -13.44 17.09 -3.06
C MET A 361 -13.51 16.37 -1.72
N MET A 362 -14.42 16.79 -0.88
CA MET A 362 -14.80 16.13 0.36
C MET A 362 -16.24 15.66 0.26
N ILE A 363 -16.47 14.42 0.69
CA ILE A 363 -17.79 13.82 0.84
C ILE A 363 -18.11 13.87 2.33
N VAL A 364 -19.03 14.75 2.74
CA VAL A 364 -19.29 15.03 4.16
C VAL A 364 -20.72 14.62 4.51
N PRO A 365 -20.90 13.64 5.40
CA PRO A 365 -22.21 13.20 5.80
C PRO A 365 -22.91 14.23 6.71
N THR A 366 -24.24 14.25 6.64
CA THR A 366 -25.08 14.97 7.60
C THR A 366 -24.93 14.39 9.01
N ASN A 367 -25.21 15.17 10.03
CA ASN A 367 -25.22 14.69 11.43
C ASN A 367 -26.14 13.47 11.61
N GLN A 368 -27.30 13.47 10.94
CA GLN A 368 -28.21 12.33 10.97
C GLN A 368 -27.57 11.09 10.36
N ALA A 369 -26.92 11.22 9.19
CA ALA A 369 -26.24 10.11 8.54
C ALA A 369 -25.11 9.53 9.41
N VAL A 370 -24.36 10.40 10.12
CA VAL A 370 -23.34 9.95 11.08
C VAL A 370 -23.96 9.19 12.24
N GLN A 371 -25.07 9.66 12.78
CA GLN A 371 -25.76 8.98 13.88
C GLN A 371 -26.35 7.62 13.46
N GLU A 372 -26.94 7.54 12.28
CA GLU A 372 -27.45 6.28 11.71
C GLU A 372 -26.32 5.28 11.50
N TRP A 373 -25.20 5.74 10.94
CA TRP A 373 -24.01 4.93 10.77
C TRP A 373 -23.45 4.45 12.10
N TRP A 374 -23.34 5.34 13.11
CA TRP A 374 -22.82 5.01 14.45
C TRP A 374 -23.64 3.94 15.16
N ASN A 375 -24.95 3.92 14.96
CA ASN A 375 -25.86 2.94 15.54
C ASN A 375 -26.02 1.67 14.68
N GLY A 376 -25.51 1.68 13.46
CA GLY A 376 -25.57 0.60 12.48
C GLY A 376 -24.17 0.05 12.14
N PRO A 377 -23.59 0.40 10.98
CA PRO A 377 -22.27 -0.13 10.55
C PRO A 377 -21.13 0.23 11.52
N GLY A 378 -21.20 1.36 12.21
CA GLY A 378 -20.24 1.80 13.21
C GLY A 378 -20.43 1.20 14.60
N LYS A 379 -21.38 0.29 14.78
CA LYS A 379 -21.77 -0.26 16.10
C LYS A 379 -20.60 -0.92 16.84
N SER A 380 -19.70 -1.57 16.15
CA SER A 380 -18.51 -2.16 16.76
C SER A 380 -17.59 -1.13 17.43
N LEU A 381 -17.46 0.05 16.82
CA LEU A 381 -16.72 1.17 17.42
C LEU A 381 -17.49 1.75 18.62
N GLN A 382 -18.80 1.83 18.52
CA GLN A 382 -19.64 2.30 19.62
C GLN A 382 -19.53 1.37 20.83
N ASP A 383 -19.54 0.07 20.61
CA ASP A 383 -19.43 -0.93 21.68
C ASP A 383 -18.05 -0.89 22.35
N GLU A 384 -16.98 -0.62 21.60
CA GLU A 384 -15.61 -0.54 22.10
C GLU A 384 -15.33 0.81 22.78
N TYR A 385 -15.72 1.94 22.17
CA TYR A 385 -15.31 3.27 22.61
C TYR A 385 -16.40 4.11 23.26
N GLY A 386 -17.65 3.73 23.14
CA GLY A 386 -18.82 4.40 23.70
C GLY A 386 -19.24 5.66 22.96
N THR A 387 -18.33 6.58 22.64
CA THR A 387 -18.59 7.82 21.89
C THR A 387 -17.59 8.02 20.77
N LEU A 388 -17.95 8.79 19.75
CA LEU A 388 -17.04 9.14 18.63
C LEU A 388 -15.77 9.86 19.12
N ASP A 389 -15.88 10.65 20.18
CA ASP A 389 -14.74 11.39 20.72
C ASP A 389 -13.65 10.48 21.31
N ASN A 390 -14.05 9.33 21.82
CA ASN A 390 -13.15 8.34 22.39
C ASN A 390 -12.49 7.44 21.32
N VAL A 391 -13.01 7.44 20.08
CA VAL A 391 -12.42 6.64 18.99
C VAL A 391 -11.00 7.15 18.70
N PRO A 392 -9.97 6.30 18.68
CA PRO A 392 -8.60 6.72 18.38
C PRO A 392 -8.48 7.46 17.04
N THR A 393 -7.60 8.47 17.00
CA THR A 393 -7.39 9.30 15.81
C THR A 393 -7.06 8.49 14.54
N PRO A 394 -6.21 7.44 14.57
CA PRO A 394 -5.96 6.63 13.37
C PRO A 394 -7.22 6.03 12.74
N ILE A 395 -8.19 5.58 13.56
CA ILE A 395 -9.45 5.03 13.06
C ILE A 395 -10.31 6.13 12.41
N VAL A 396 -10.39 7.29 13.07
CA VAL A 396 -11.09 8.46 12.51
C VAL A 396 -10.42 8.96 11.23
N THR A 397 -9.09 8.90 11.17
CA THR A 397 -8.31 9.25 9.98
C THR A 397 -8.68 8.37 8.78
N GLU A 398 -8.79 7.07 8.96
CA GLU A 398 -9.21 6.16 7.89
C GLU A 398 -10.64 6.49 7.41
N LEU A 399 -11.56 6.77 8.34
CA LEU A 399 -12.93 7.15 8.01
C LEU A 399 -13.00 8.46 7.23
N ILE A 400 -12.24 9.47 7.63
CA ILE A 400 -12.22 10.75 6.93
C ILE A 400 -11.54 10.62 5.58
N ASN A 401 -10.40 9.93 5.52
CA ASN A 401 -9.58 9.83 4.31
C ASN A 401 -10.27 9.12 3.15
N VAL A 402 -11.12 8.14 3.39
CA VAL A 402 -11.90 7.50 2.31
C VAL A 402 -12.90 8.47 1.69
N ASN A 403 -13.33 9.49 2.44
CA ASN A 403 -14.25 10.54 2.03
C ASN A 403 -13.51 11.80 1.49
N MET A 404 -12.18 11.77 1.37
CA MET A 404 -11.36 12.84 0.82
C MET A 404 -10.74 12.42 -0.52
N ILE A 405 -11.21 13.00 -1.60
CA ILE A 405 -10.79 12.63 -2.96
C ILE A 405 -9.93 13.75 -3.55
N PRO A 406 -8.72 13.44 -4.08
CA PRO A 406 -7.74 14.47 -4.46
C PRO A 406 -8.05 15.19 -5.78
N THR A 407 -9.03 14.80 -6.54
CA THR A 407 -9.39 15.43 -7.81
C THR A 407 -10.91 15.56 -7.89
N PHE A 408 -11.36 16.75 -8.30
CA PHE A 408 -12.77 17.03 -8.52
C PHE A 408 -13.15 16.82 -9.99
N SER A 409 -12.34 17.32 -10.93
CA SER A 409 -12.67 17.31 -12.35
C SER A 409 -12.79 15.90 -12.94
N THR A 410 -12.03 14.96 -12.38
CA THR A 410 -12.09 13.54 -12.75
C THR A 410 -13.33 12.83 -12.18
N TYR A 411 -13.86 13.30 -11.06
CA TYR A 411 -14.92 12.64 -10.29
C TYR A 411 -16.14 13.52 -10.03
N VAL A 412 -16.60 14.26 -11.05
CA VAL A 412 -17.89 14.95 -11.01
C VAL A 412 -19.05 13.95 -10.88
N PRO A 413 -20.26 14.39 -10.47
CA PRO A 413 -21.37 13.48 -10.17
C PRO A 413 -21.70 12.43 -11.24
N SER A 414 -21.57 12.78 -12.53
CA SER A 414 -21.76 11.82 -13.64
C SER A 414 -20.72 10.70 -13.70
N LYS A 415 -19.59 10.87 -12.99
CA LYS A 415 -18.44 9.94 -12.98
C LYS A 415 -18.26 9.27 -11.60
N PHE A 416 -19.21 9.42 -10.70
CA PHE A 416 -19.10 8.88 -9.33
C PHE A 416 -18.91 7.36 -9.28
N ALA A 417 -19.34 6.63 -10.29
CA ALA A 417 -19.09 5.18 -10.37
C ALA A 417 -17.59 4.82 -10.44
N SER A 418 -16.72 5.77 -10.80
CA SER A 418 -15.27 5.58 -10.85
C SER A 418 -14.53 6.05 -9.60
N VAL A 419 -15.23 6.61 -8.59
CA VAL A 419 -14.63 6.96 -7.30
C VAL A 419 -14.34 5.67 -6.54
N LEU A 420 -13.09 5.50 -6.14
CA LEU A 420 -12.63 4.29 -5.48
C LEU A 420 -12.42 4.51 -3.98
N ASN A 421 -12.73 3.48 -3.20
CA ASN A 421 -12.43 3.40 -1.78
C ASN A 421 -10.94 3.05 -1.52
N ASP A 422 -10.61 2.77 -0.29
CA ASP A 422 -9.27 2.35 0.16
C ASP A 422 -8.85 0.97 -0.36
N ALA A 423 -9.79 0.11 -0.74
CA ALA A 423 -9.56 -1.18 -1.41
C ALA A 423 -9.42 -1.07 -2.93
N LYS A 424 -9.51 0.14 -3.51
CA LYS A 424 -9.59 0.41 -4.95
C LYS A 424 -10.82 -0.20 -5.63
N GLU A 425 -11.89 -0.38 -4.89
CA GLU A 425 -13.21 -0.76 -5.38
C GLU A 425 -14.11 0.47 -5.47
N PRO A 426 -15.20 0.43 -6.25
CA PRO A 426 -16.12 1.56 -6.30
C PRO A 426 -16.64 1.96 -4.92
N LEU A 427 -16.51 3.24 -4.55
CA LEU A 427 -17.01 3.78 -3.28
C LEU A 427 -18.53 3.65 -3.15
N GLY A 428 -19.24 3.55 -4.26
CA GLY A 428 -20.69 3.40 -4.29
C GLY A 428 -21.47 4.69 -4.05
N ILE A 429 -20.81 5.85 -4.17
CA ILE A 429 -21.50 7.15 -4.14
C ILE A 429 -22.31 7.34 -5.43
N THR A 430 -23.50 7.90 -5.28
CA THR A 430 -24.41 8.24 -6.39
C THR A 430 -24.89 9.68 -6.28
N LYS A 431 -25.50 10.21 -7.34
CA LYS A 431 -26.13 11.55 -7.32
C LYS A 431 -27.23 11.66 -6.28
N ASN A 432 -27.92 10.56 -5.97
CA ASN A 432 -29.03 10.54 -5.00
C ASN A 432 -28.55 10.64 -3.55
N ASP A 433 -27.29 10.41 -3.31
CA ASP A 433 -26.72 10.57 -1.96
C ASP A 433 -26.42 12.03 -1.64
N ILE A 434 -26.41 12.94 -2.65
CA ILE A 434 -26.05 14.35 -2.47
C ILE A 434 -27.28 15.12 -1.96
N ALA A 435 -27.17 15.66 -0.76
CA ALA A 435 -28.16 16.59 -0.20
C ALA A 435 -27.89 18.03 -0.67
N GLN A 436 -26.62 18.44 -0.74
CA GLN A 436 -26.21 19.79 -1.15
C GLN A 436 -24.74 19.77 -1.64
N CYS A 437 -24.40 20.73 -2.51
CA CYS A 437 -23.05 20.94 -2.99
C CYS A 437 -22.54 22.33 -2.58
N TYR A 438 -21.34 22.39 -2.04
CA TYR A 438 -20.65 23.63 -1.71
C TYR A 438 -19.37 23.78 -2.51
N MET A 439 -19.22 24.93 -3.18
CA MET A 439 -18.01 25.30 -3.91
C MET A 439 -17.08 26.09 -2.99
N GLY A 440 -15.97 25.51 -2.63
CA GLY A 440 -14.91 26.18 -1.88
C GLY A 440 -13.80 26.74 -2.77
N CYS A 441 -12.96 27.62 -2.24
CA CYS A 441 -11.82 28.19 -2.96
C CYS A 441 -10.74 27.16 -3.32
N ASN A 442 -10.71 26.03 -2.62
CA ASN A 442 -9.75 24.96 -2.78
C ASN A 442 -10.37 23.60 -3.10
N GLY A 443 -11.69 23.55 -3.34
CA GLY A 443 -12.35 22.30 -3.70
C GLY A 443 -13.85 22.31 -3.50
N VAL A 444 -14.45 21.15 -3.63
CA VAL A 444 -15.90 20.92 -3.54
C VAL A 444 -16.23 20.12 -2.28
N VAL A 445 -17.26 20.51 -1.56
CA VAL A 445 -17.84 19.73 -0.47
C VAL A 445 -19.21 19.22 -0.92
N TYR A 446 -19.36 17.91 -1.03
CA TYR A 446 -20.65 17.26 -1.22
C TYR A 446 -21.22 16.86 0.14
N LYS A 447 -22.29 17.54 0.58
CA LYS A 447 -23.06 17.11 1.74
C LYS A 447 -23.91 15.91 1.34
N VAL A 448 -23.78 14.79 2.06
CA VAL A 448 -24.42 13.52 1.71
C VAL A 448 -25.26 12.95 2.86
N ASN A 449 -26.26 12.14 2.50
CA ASN A 449 -27.15 11.49 3.46
C ASN A 449 -26.67 10.10 3.90
N LYS A 450 -25.38 9.78 3.67
CA LYS A 450 -24.81 8.48 3.97
C LYS A 450 -23.34 8.64 4.35
N VAL A 451 -22.87 7.83 5.31
CA VAL A 451 -21.45 7.70 5.62
C VAL A 451 -20.84 6.62 4.71
N PHE A 452 -19.80 6.98 3.97
CA PHE A 452 -19.02 6.03 3.18
C PHE A 452 -17.89 5.51 4.07
N THR A 453 -17.99 4.22 4.39
CA THR A 453 -17.08 3.55 5.33
C THR A 453 -15.88 2.96 4.58
N PRO A 454 -14.65 3.04 5.13
CA PRO A 454 -13.50 2.34 4.57
C PRO A 454 -13.75 0.84 4.46
N ALA A 455 -13.30 0.21 3.38
CA ALA A 455 -13.29 -1.25 3.24
C ALA A 455 -12.49 -1.92 4.36
N LEU A 456 -11.49 -1.22 4.89
CA LEU A 456 -10.72 -1.66 6.06
C LEU A 456 -11.61 -2.07 7.22
N PHE A 457 -12.69 -1.34 7.51
CA PHE A 457 -13.58 -1.62 8.66
C PHE A 457 -14.39 -2.91 8.52
N ALA A 458 -14.52 -3.41 7.30
CA ALA A 458 -15.15 -4.70 6.99
C ALA A 458 -14.11 -5.84 6.79
N SER A 459 -12.82 -5.53 6.83
CA SER A 459 -11.75 -6.46 6.51
C SER A 459 -11.14 -7.14 7.75
N VAL A 460 -10.51 -8.29 7.54
CA VAL A 460 -9.76 -9.02 8.58
C VAL A 460 -8.60 -8.23 9.19
N ALA A 461 -8.18 -7.11 8.59
CA ALA A 461 -7.15 -6.23 9.14
C ALA A 461 -7.69 -5.24 10.19
N TYR A 462 -9.00 -5.00 10.20
CA TYR A 462 -9.62 -4.00 11.07
C TYR A 462 -9.41 -4.26 12.58
N PRO A 463 -9.51 -5.50 13.11
CA PRO A 463 -9.31 -5.72 14.55
C PRO A 463 -7.95 -5.24 15.05
N ALA A 464 -6.89 -5.33 14.21
CA ALA A 464 -5.57 -4.84 14.57
C ALA A 464 -5.53 -3.30 14.73
N LEU A 465 -6.30 -2.57 13.93
CA LEU A 465 -6.47 -1.13 14.07
C LEU A 465 -7.38 -0.78 15.27
N ALA A 466 -8.52 -1.46 15.37
CA ALA A 466 -9.53 -1.18 16.40
C ALA A 466 -8.97 -1.39 17.82
N HIS A 467 -8.13 -2.39 18.03
CA HIS A 467 -7.51 -2.72 19.30
C HIS A 467 -6.03 -2.32 19.34
N ALA A 468 -5.72 -1.09 18.97
CA ALA A 468 -4.34 -0.58 18.89
C ALA A 468 -3.53 -0.73 20.19
N SER A 469 -4.17 -0.68 21.38
CA SER A 469 -3.51 -0.93 22.66
C SER A 469 -2.86 -2.33 22.75
N THR A 470 -3.43 -3.29 22.04
CA THR A 470 -3.02 -4.70 22.04
C THR A 470 -2.24 -5.10 20.80
N MET A 471 -2.52 -4.48 19.64
CA MET A 471 -2.08 -4.95 18.31
C MET A 471 -1.45 -3.88 17.42
N ASN A 472 -1.02 -2.72 17.97
CA ASN A 472 -0.45 -1.65 17.13
C ASN A 472 0.82 -2.05 16.38
N ILE A 473 1.61 -2.99 16.90
CA ILE A 473 2.81 -3.46 16.20
C ILE A 473 2.43 -4.18 14.90
N ILE A 474 1.54 -5.17 14.99
CA ILE A 474 1.13 -5.91 13.78
C ILE A 474 0.35 -5.02 12.81
N TYR A 475 -0.49 -4.09 13.30
CA TYR A 475 -1.16 -3.13 12.45
C TYR A 475 -0.15 -2.24 11.69
N SER A 476 0.86 -1.72 12.38
CA SER A 476 1.92 -0.91 11.74
C SER A 476 2.68 -1.69 10.67
N ILE A 477 2.84 -3.01 10.82
CA ILE A 477 3.42 -3.86 9.79
C ILE A 477 2.47 -4.03 8.61
N ILE A 478 1.19 -4.26 8.85
CA ILE A 478 0.16 -4.39 7.80
C ILE A 478 0.07 -3.11 6.98
N ASP A 479 0.02 -1.95 7.64
CA ASP A 479 -0.12 -0.64 6.98
C ASP A 479 1.18 -0.18 6.30
N GLY A 480 2.31 -0.34 6.98
CA GLY A 480 3.64 0.07 6.48
C GLY A 480 4.23 -0.83 5.40
N ARG A 481 3.64 -1.99 5.16
CA ARG A 481 3.98 -2.91 4.07
C ARG A 481 2.82 -3.01 3.08
N THR A 482 2.99 -3.75 2.01
CA THR A 482 1.97 -3.88 0.95
C THR A 482 0.82 -4.84 1.27
N PHE A 483 0.60 -5.16 2.54
CA PHE A 483 -0.41 -6.15 2.94
C PHE A 483 -1.80 -5.57 3.10
N LYS A 484 -1.93 -4.29 3.49
CA LYS A 484 -3.23 -3.64 3.66
C LYS A 484 -4.10 -3.76 2.39
N PRO A 485 -3.67 -3.35 1.20
CA PRO A 485 -4.50 -3.50 -0.01
C PRO A 485 -4.89 -4.95 -0.31
N TYR A 486 -4.01 -5.91 -0.01
CA TYR A 486 -4.30 -7.33 -0.21
C TYR A 486 -5.40 -7.84 0.74
N LEU A 487 -5.34 -7.44 2.03
CA LEU A 487 -6.30 -7.85 3.06
C LEU A 487 -7.64 -7.12 2.96
N LEU A 488 -7.74 -6.05 2.17
CA LEU A 488 -8.99 -5.33 1.93
C LEU A 488 -9.87 -5.97 0.85
N SER A 489 -9.36 -6.93 0.06
CA SER A 489 -10.12 -7.58 -0.99
C SER A 489 -11.33 -8.32 -0.42
N MET A 490 -12.54 -7.96 -0.88
CA MET A 490 -13.79 -8.61 -0.50
C MET A 490 -14.10 -9.85 -1.35
N ASP A 491 -13.35 -10.04 -2.44
CA ASP A 491 -13.46 -11.22 -3.32
C ASP A 491 -12.74 -12.46 -2.78
N SER A 492 -11.89 -12.28 -1.80
CA SER A 492 -11.14 -13.35 -1.14
C SER A 492 -11.69 -13.62 0.26
N LYS A 493 -11.51 -14.85 0.77
CA LYS A 493 -11.82 -15.21 2.16
C LYS A 493 -10.54 -15.51 2.90
N TYR A 494 -10.34 -14.83 4.02
CA TYR A 494 -9.12 -14.93 4.80
C TYR A 494 -9.36 -15.52 6.18
N ALA A 495 -8.32 -16.17 6.72
CA ALA A 495 -8.14 -16.36 8.13
C ALA A 495 -6.79 -15.69 8.50
N LEU A 496 -6.86 -14.60 9.24
CA LEU A 496 -5.68 -13.80 9.60
C LEU A 496 -5.31 -14.09 11.06
N ILE A 497 -4.08 -14.54 11.30
CA ILE A 497 -3.55 -14.68 12.64
C ILE A 497 -2.96 -13.34 13.06
N LEU A 498 -3.49 -12.76 14.13
CA LEU A 498 -3.08 -11.48 14.67
C LEU A 498 -2.33 -11.68 15.99
N PRO A 499 -1.00 -11.55 16.01
CA PRO A 499 -0.25 -11.57 17.25
C PRO A 499 -0.47 -10.28 18.05
N SER A 500 -0.68 -10.43 19.35
CA SER A 500 -0.67 -9.31 20.28
C SER A 500 0.73 -8.68 20.40
N ASN A 501 0.79 -7.46 20.95
CA ASN A 501 2.08 -6.83 21.27
C ASN A 501 2.94 -7.71 22.20
N ASN A 502 2.33 -8.53 23.06
CA ASN A 502 3.06 -9.47 23.90
C ASN A 502 3.66 -10.61 23.10
N ALA A 503 2.89 -11.22 22.18
CA ALA A 503 3.40 -12.24 21.27
C ALA A 503 4.54 -11.73 20.39
N MET A 504 4.48 -10.46 20.00
CA MET A 504 5.53 -9.80 19.19
C MET A 504 6.85 -9.57 19.97
N GLN A 505 6.87 -9.78 21.27
CA GLN A 505 8.10 -9.74 22.06
C GLN A 505 8.87 -11.06 22.05
N LEU A 506 8.29 -12.12 21.51
CA LEU A 506 8.90 -13.46 21.45
C LEU A 506 8.82 -14.02 20.01
N ILE A 507 9.40 -13.32 19.06
CA ILE A 507 9.51 -13.78 17.69
C ILE A 507 10.77 -14.61 17.53
N LEU A 508 10.63 -15.85 17.13
CA LEU A 508 11.79 -16.67 16.78
C LEU A 508 12.39 -16.14 15.46
N ASP A 509 13.68 -15.75 15.53
CA ASP A 509 14.37 -15.21 14.35
C ASP A 509 14.60 -16.35 13.34
N PRO A 510 13.86 -16.36 12.24
CA PRO A 510 14.01 -17.41 11.25
C PRO A 510 15.42 -17.47 10.65
N ALA A 511 16.11 -16.34 10.60
CA ALA A 511 17.48 -16.28 10.10
C ALA A 511 18.48 -17.00 11.04
N SER A 512 18.14 -17.21 12.30
CA SER A 512 19.00 -17.89 13.25
C SER A 512 18.93 -19.42 13.17
N PHE A 513 17.89 -19.97 12.54
CA PHE A 513 17.69 -21.41 12.44
C PHE A 513 18.76 -22.13 11.61
N GLY A 514 19.37 -21.44 10.68
CA GLY A 514 20.42 -21.98 9.83
C GLY A 514 21.84 -21.88 10.38
N ARG A 515 22.03 -21.51 11.65
CA ARG A 515 23.35 -21.29 12.24
C ARG A 515 23.90 -22.55 12.91
N SER A 516 25.21 -22.75 12.77
CA SER A 516 25.99 -23.66 13.60
C SER A 516 27.26 -22.95 14.05
N THR A 517 27.66 -23.24 15.30
CA THR A 517 28.88 -22.68 15.90
C THR A 517 30.12 -23.52 15.66
N THR A 518 29.98 -24.74 15.15
CA THR A 518 31.10 -25.64 14.90
C THR A 518 31.07 -26.23 13.52
N THR A 519 32.24 -26.36 12.92
CA THR A 519 32.44 -26.86 11.55
C THR A 519 32.07 -28.32 11.32
N ASP A 520 31.95 -29.11 12.39
CA ASP A 520 31.81 -30.56 12.31
C ASP A 520 30.53 -31.14 12.90
N ASP A 521 29.84 -30.41 13.78
CA ASP A 521 28.57 -30.82 14.36
C ASP A 521 27.43 -29.91 13.99
N VAL A 522 26.45 -30.41 13.24
CA VAL A 522 25.15 -29.75 13.02
C VAL A 522 24.37 -29.83 14.33
N LYS A 523 24.79 -29.10 15.35
CA LYS A 523 23.91 -28.84 16.49
C LYS A 523 22.93 -27.76 16.10
N THR A 524 21.66 -28.09 16.09
CA THR A 524 20.55 -27.11 16.00
C THR A 524 20.70 -26.21 17.23
N GLU A 525 21.32 -25.05 17.06
CA GLU A 525 21.34 -24.03 18.10
C GLU A 525 19.93 -23.56 18.40
N THR A 526 19.69 -23.16 19.63
CA THR A 526 18.47 -22.48 19.99
C THR A 526 18.31 -21.23 19.16
N PRO A 527 17.13 -20.97 18.64
CA PRO A 527 16.90 -19.80 17.76
C PRO A 527 17.15 -18.50 18.51
N TYR A 528 17.54 -17.46 17.81
CA TYR A 528 17.52 -16.12 18.40
C TYR A 528 16.09 -15.63 18.54
N ILE A 529 15.87 -14.78 19.54
CA ILE A 529 14.61 -14.12 19.79
C ILE A 529 14.71 -12.68 19.33
N LEU A 530 13.71 -12.25 18.58
CA LEU A 530 13.47 -10.86 18.24
C LEU A 530 12.33 -10.33 19.10
N GLU A 531 12.61 -9.25 19.80
CA GLU A 531 11.62 -8.51 20.57
C GLU A 531 11.25 -7.26 19.80
N PHE A 532 9.99 -7.17 19.41
CA PHE A 532 9.42 -5.97 18.84
C PHE A 532 8.65 -5.21 19.90
N THR A 533 8.93 -3.92 20.01
CA THR A 533 8.22 -2.98 20.88
C THR A 533 7.82 -1.75 20.08
N PHE A 534 6.73 -1.12 20.48
CA PHE A 534 6.29 0.13 19.85
C PHE A 534 6.73 1.32 20.69
N ASN A 535 7.62 2.14 20.15
CA ASN A 535 8.05 3.38 20.79
C ASN A 535 7.06 4.50 20.45
N LYS A 536 6.27 4.89 21.43
CA LYS A 536 5.23 5.93 21.26
C LYS A 536 5.78 7.33 20.99
N GLU A 537 6.96 7.66 21.54
CA GLU A 537 7.57 8.98 21.32
C GLU A 537 8.12 9.10 19.89
N LYS A 538 8.70 8.01 19.40
CA LYS A 538 9.28 7.94 18.06
C LYS A 538 8.30 7.46 16.99
N GLN A 539 7.11 7.03 17.37
CA GLN A 539 6.09 6.45 16.48
C GLN A 539 6.68 5.38 15.54
N GLN A 540 7.44 4.44 16.09
CA GLN A 540 8.09 3.40 15.32
C GLN A 540 8.24 2.11 16.11
N ILE A 541 8.32 1.00 15.37
CA ILE A 541 8.66 -0.30 15.94
C ILE A 541 10.17 -0.31 16.21
N GLU A 542 10.57 -0.66 17.41
CA GLU A 542 11.94 -0.98 17.79
C GLU A 542 12.12 -2.50 17.79
N CYS A 543 13.32 -2.97 17.48
CA CYS A 543 13.62 -4.40 17.41
C CYS A 543 14.94 -4.67 18.13
N VAL A 544 14.89 -5.59 19.09
CA VAL A 544 16.06 -6.05 19.84
C VAL A 544 16.24 -7.55 19.65
N ARG A 545 17.48 -7.99 19.45
CA ARG A 545 17.84 -9.40 19.30
C ARG A 545 18.46 -9.95 20.58
N TYR A 546 18.03 -11.15 20.96
CA TYR A 546 18.53 -11.90 22.10
C TYR A 546 18.97 -13.31 21.69
N LYS A 547 19.93 -13.90 22.41
CA LYS A 547 20.06 -15.36 22.45
C LYS A 547 18.84 -15.94 23.14
N SER A 548 18.42 -17.12 22.73
CA SER A 548 17.41 -17.84 23.50
C SER A 548 18.08 -18.74 24.58
N THR A 549 17.34 -18.96 25.63
CA THR A 549 17.61 -20.02 26.63
C THR A 549 16.41 -20.93 26.67
N VAL A 550 16.66 -22.21 26.92
CA VAL A 550 15.61 -23.20 27.11
C VAL A 550 15.64 -23.58 28.58
N ASP A 551 14.52 -23.46 29.28
CA ASP A 551 14.41 -23.79 30.68
C ASP A 551 14.26 -25.29 30.88
N GLU A 552 14.18 -25.73 32.16
CA GLU A 552 14.03 -27.15 32.55
C GLU A 552 12.73 -27.79 32.01
N MET A 553 11.72 -27.00 31.67
CA MET A 553 10.45 -27.45 31.10
C MET A 553 10.45 -27.41 29.58
N GLY A 554 11.56 -26.97 28.95
CA GLY A 554 11.68 -26.83 27.50
C GLY A 554 11.05 -25.52 26.95
N GLU A 555 10.75 -24.56 27.85
CA GLU A 555 10.27 -23.26 27.44
C GLU A 555 11.40 -22.36 26.89
N ILE A 556 11.16 -21.71 25.76
CA ILE A 556 12.12 -20.77 25.19
C ILE A 556 11.92 -19.39 25.82
N THR A 557 13.00 -18.86 26.38
CA THR A 557 13.04 -17.56 27.04
C THR A 557 14.19 -16.69 26.50
N LYS A 558 14.07 -15.37 26.71
CA LYS A 558 15.14 -14.43 26.36
C LYS A 558 16.36 -14.63 27.23
N GLY A 559 17.51 -14.81 26.61
CA GLY A 559 18.81 -14.87 27.25
C GLY A 559 19.59 -13.56 27.11
N GLU A 560 20.86 -13.64 26.75
CA GLU A 560 21.74 -12.50 26.57
C GLU A 560 21.29 -11.58 25.43
N LYS A 561 21.22 -10.26 25.67
CA LYS A 561 20.94 -9.24 24.64
C LYS A 561 22.13 -9.16 23.68
N LEU A 562 21.87 -9.35 22.39
CA LEU A 562 22.87 -9.27 21.32
C LEU A 562 22.97 -7.88 20.70
N GLY A 563 21.90 -7.09 20.73
CA GLY A 563 21.89 -5.74 20.19
C GLY A 563 20.56 -5.32 19.58
N GLU A 564 20.52 -4.10 19.11
CA GLU A 564 19.35 -3.52 18.44
C GLU A 564 19.49 -3.68 16.93
N ILE A 565 18.37 -4.00 16.29
CA ILE A 565 18.26 -4.04 14.83
C ILE A 565 17.67 -2.71 14.40
N GLY A 566 18.50 -1.84 13.84
CA GLY A 566 18.10 -0.51 13.37
C GLY A 566 17.08 -0.54 12.23
N ASN A 567 16.54 0.63 11.92
CA ASN A 567 15.52 0.84 10.89
C ASN A 567 16.04 1.58 9.65
N THR A 568 17.35 1.60 9.43
CA THR A 568 18.00 2.25 8.29
C THR A 568 18.94 1.31 7.55
N GLY A 569 19.20 1.58 6.28
CA GLY A 569 20.15 0.84 5.44
C GLY A 569 19.82 -0.65 5.32
N SER A 570 20.84 -1.50 5.42
CA SER A 570 20.71 -2.95 5.30
C SER A 570 19.88 -3.58 6.43
N LEU A 571 19.89 -2.98 7.62
CA LEU A 571 19.09 -3.45 8.75
C LEU A 571 17.60 -3.21 8.52
N LEU A 572 17.23 -2.09 7.92
CA LEU A 572 15.84 -1.85 7.50
C LEU A 572 15.40 -2.89 6.44
N THR A 573 16.27 -3.18 5.47
CA THR A 573 15.99 -4.22 4.47
C THR A 573 15.76 -5.58 5.11
N PHE A 574 16.59 -5.96 6.08
CA PHE A 574 16.41 -7.20 6.85
C PHE A 574 15.07 -7.21 7.58
N ARG A 575 14.72 -6.14 8.31
CA ARG A 575 13.45 -6.03 9.02
C ARG A 575 12.24 -6.14 8.09
N ASN A 576 12.29 -5.47 6.96
CA ASN A 576 11.21 -5.51 5.97
C ASN A 576 10.98 -6.92 5.43
N ARG A 577 12.03 -7.66 5.15
CA ARG A 577 11.95 -9.06 4.72
C ARG A 577 11.37 -9.97 5.80
N LEU A 578 11.77 -9.72 7.05
CA LEU A 578 11.21 -10.45 8.20
C LEU A 578 9.71 -10.21 8.33
N TYR A 579 9.28 -8.94 8.19
CA TYR A 579 7.86 -8.59 8.21
C TYR A 579 7.10 -9.26 7.06
N ASP A 580 7.66 -9.24 5.85
CA ASP A 580 7.05 -9.87 4.67
C ASP A 580 6.95 -11.39 4.85
N SER A 581 8.00 -12.05 5.35
CA SER A 581 7.98 -13.49 5.65
C SER A 581 6.94 -13.84 6.69
N MET A 582 6.89 -13.09 7.79
CA MET A 582 5.93 -13.30 8.86
C MET A 582 4.50 -13.10 8.36
N MET A 583 4.20 -12.01 7.69
CA MET A 583 2.86 -11.75 7.18
C MET A 583 2.42 -12.78 6.15
N ASN A 584 3.29 -13.17 5.22
CA ASN A 584 3.00 -14.22 4.24
C ASN A 584 2.68 -15.57 4.92
N TYR A 585 3.20 -15.80 6.11
CA TYR A 585 2.94 -17.01 6.90
C TYR A 585 1.69 -16.91 7.76
N LEU A 586 1.33 -15.71 8.26
CA LEU A 586 0.16 -15.48 9.12
C LEU A 586 -1.17 -15.31 8.36
N ILE A 587 -1.12 -15.11 7.05
CA ILE A 587 -2.32 -14.96 6.21
C ILE A 587 -2.67 -16.31 5.60
N ILE A 588 -3.76 -16.89 6.04
CA ILE A 588 -4.37 -18.08 5.43
C ILE A 588 -5.40 -17.61 4.42
N VAL A 589 -5.37 -18.17 3.21
CA VAL A 589 -6.37 -17.91 2.16
C VAL A 589 -7.27 -19.13 2.05
N LEU A 590 -8.56 -18.94 2.31
CA LEU A 590 -9.53 -20.02 2.23
C LEU A 590 -10.04 -20.13 0.79
N PRO A 591 -10.03 -21.33 0.21
CA PRO A 591 -10.44 -21.52 -1.19
C PRO A 591 -11.95 -21.34 -1.40
N ASP A 592 -12.76 -21.56 -0.37
CA ASP A 592 -14.22 -21.44 -0.40
C ASP A 592 -14.68 -20.27 0.47
N LYS A 593 -15.42 -19.33 -0.14
CA LYS A 593 -15.92 -18.11 0.52
C LYS A 593 -16.95 -18.40 1.63
N ASP A 594 -17.66 -19.52 1.56
CA ASP A 594 -18.70 -19.91 2.52
C ASP A 594 -18.16 -20.75 3.69
N MET A 595 -16.88 -21.07 3.64
CA MET A 595 -16.22 -21.87 4.65
C MET A 595 -15.41 -21.01 5.63
N THR A 596 -15.22 -21.54 6.84
CA THR A 596 -14.33 -21.00 7.87
C THR A 596 -13.35 -22.08 8.31
N VAL A 597 -12.29 -21.66 9.00
CA VAL A 597 -11.29 -22.60 9.56
C VAL A 597 -11.95 -23.66 10.44
N GLU A 598 -12.88 -23.24 11.30
CA GLU A 598 -13.61 -24.15 12.19
C GLU A 598 -14.45 -25.20 11.44
N LYS A 599 -15.08 -24.78 10.35
CA LYS A 599 -15.86 -25.72 9.52
C LYS A 599 -14.95 -26.76 8.86
N TYR A 600 -13.80 -26.34 8.32
CA TYR A 600 -12.82 -27.27 7.75
C TYR A 600 -12.24 -28.21 8.81
N VAL A 601 -11.88 -27.71 9.99
CA VAL A 601 -11.34 -28.52 11.09
C VAL A 601 -12.38 -29.57 11.55
N LYS A 602 -13.67 -29.20 11.63
CA LYS A 602 -14.76 -30.16 11.92
C LYS A 602 -14.94 -31.25 10.87
N GLN A 603 -14.55 -30.96 9.60
CA GLN A 603 -14.57 -31.97 8.53
C GLN A 603 -13.30 -32.86 8.53
N GLY A 604 -12.37 -32.65 9.47
CA GLY A 604 -11.15 -33.43 9.61
C GLY A 604 -9.92 -32.85 8.89
N TYR A 605 -10.04 -31.72 8.25
CA TYR A 605 -8.87 -31.02 7.67
C TYR A 605 -8.07 -30.34 8.75
N LYS A 606 -6.73 -30.31 8.61
CA LYS A 606 -5.81 -29.81 9.62
C LYS A 606 -4.76 -28.85 9.08
N TYR A 607 -4.45 -28.90 7.79
CA TYR A 607 -3.41 -28.09 7.17
C TYR A 607 -3.99 -27.03 6.25
N PHE A 608 -3.62 -25.79 6.50
CA PHE A 608 -4.10 -24.63 5.79
C PHE A 608 -2.95 -23.97 5.07
N LYS A 609 -3.15 -23.67 3.79
CA LYS A 609 -2.16 -23.01 2.97
C LYS A 609 -2.13 -21.52 3.30
N THR A 610 -0.94 -21.00 3.53
CA THR A 610 -0.72 -19.56 3.75
C THR A 610 -0.53 -18.82 2.43
N LYS A 611 -0.62 -17.50 2.48
CA LYS A 611 -0.30 -16.63 1.33
C LYS A 611 1.09 -16.90 0.74
N GLY A 612 2.07 -17.22 1.59
CA GLY A 612 3.42 -17.58 1.17
C GLY A 612 3.56 -19.00 0.61
N GLY A 613 2.50 -19.80 0.67
CA GLY A 613 2.48 -21.20 0.22
C GLY A 613 2.93 -22.21 1.26
N GLY A 614 3.43 -21.78 2.42
CA GLY A 614 3.69 -22.64 3.55
C GLY A 614 2.40 -23.14 4.21
N LEU A 615 2.51 -24.11 5.12
CA LEU A 615 1.37 -24.73 5.78
C LEU A 615 1.34 -24.39 7.26
N ILE A 616 0.15 -24.05 7.76
CA ILE A 616 -0.17 -23.95 9.18
C ILE A 616 -1.09 -25.11 9.54
N LYS A 617 -0.73 -25.84 10.59
CA LYS A 617 -1.59 -26.86 11.16
C LYS A 617 -2.55 -26.22 12.16
N VAL A 618 -3.85 -26.52 12.02
CA VAL A 618 -4.88 -26.02 12.91
C VAL A 618 -5.69 -27.22 13.47
N THR A 619 -5.90 -27.18 14.76
CA THR A 619 -6.69 -28.20 15.49
C THR A 619 -7.67 -27.51 16.44
N ASP A 620 -8.74 -28.19 16.81
CA ASP A 620 -9.68 -27.73 17.84
C ASP A 620 -9.39 -28.52 19.14
N VAL A 621 -9.12 -27.78 20.21
CA VAL A 621 -8.95 -28.36 21.53
C VAL A 621 -9.92 -27.69 22.50
N GLY A 622 -10.95 -28.40 22.88
CA GLY A 622 -11.95 -27.88 23.83
C GLY A 622 -12.77 -26.69 23.29
N GLY A 623 -13.02 -26.64 21.98
CA GLY A 623 -13.75 -25.56 21.32
C GLY A 623 -12.92 -24.31 20.97
N LYS A 624 -11.59 -24.36 21.19
CA LYS A 624 -10.67 -23.30 20.80
C LYS A 624 -9.70 -23.79 19.72
N LEU A 625 -9.57 -23.02 18.66
CA LEU A 625 -8.56 -23.29 17.63
C LEU A 625 -7.15 -23.16 18.22
N GLN A 626 -6.30 -24.08 17.81
CA GLN A 626 -4.88 -24.10 18.12
C GLN A 626 -4.10 -24.00 16.81
N PHE A 627 -3.19 -23.04 16.72
CA PHE A 627 -2.34 -22.84 15.56
C PHE A 627 -0.95 -23.40 15.81
N GLN A 628 -0.40 -24.09 14.82
CA GLN A 628 0.97 -24.59 14.84
C GLN A 628 1.64 -24.31 13.52
N GLY A 629 2.70 -23.51 13.52
CA GLY A 629 3.64 -23.47 12.40
C GLY A 629 4.55 -24.71 12.43
N GLY A 630 5.43 -24.86 11.45
CA GLY A 630 6.34 -26.01 11.38
C GLY A 630 7.19 -26.18 12.64
N TRP A 631 7.72 -25.10 13.20
CA TRP A 631 8.48 -25.13 14.45
C TRP A 631 7.63 -25.61 15.63
N GLN A 632 6.39 -25.15 15.74
CA GLN A 632 5.48 -25.57 16.81
C GLN A 632 5.08 -27.04 16.67
N VAL A 633 4.94 -27.54 15.43
CA VAL A 633 4.70 -28.98 15.20
C VAL A 633 5.90 -29.81 15.66
N GLU A 634 7.12 -29.42 15.31
CA GLU A 634 8.37 -30.08 15.72
C GLU A 634 8.53 -30.17 17.25
N HIS A 635 8.09 -29.12 17.95
CA HIS A 635 8.24 -28.98 19.40
C HIS A 635 6.96 -29.29 20.19
N ASN A 636 5.94 -29.82 19.52
CA ASN A 636 4.62 -30.11 20.10
C ASN A 636 4.02 -28.94 20.90
N ARG A 637 4.14 -27.74 20.36
CA ARG A 637 3.61 -26.50 20.95
C ARG A 637 2.31 -26.08 20.26
N ASN A 638 1.32 -25.72 21.05
CA ASN A 638 0.06 -25.18 20.57
C ASN A 638 -0.03 -23.68 20.84
N ILE A 639 -0.54 -22.92 19.90
CA ILE A 639 -0.82 -21.49 20.06
C ILE A 639 -2.34 -21.32 20.04
N PRO A 640 -2.99 -21.08 21.20
CA PRO A 640 -4.43 -20.91 21.25
C PRO A 640 -4.87 -19.58 20.62
N ALA A 641 -5.98 -19.62 19.90
CA ALA A 641 -6.73 -18.42 19.59
C ALA A 641 -7.41 -17.91 20.88
N VAL A 642 -7.02 -16.74 21.32
CA VAL A 642 -7.58 -16.11 22.53
C VAL A 642 -8.93 -15.49 22.22
N GLU A 643 -9.01 -14.83 21.08
CA GLU A 643 -10.21 -14.15 20.58
C GLU A 643 -10.33 -14.32 19.07
N ARG A 644 -11.56 -14.27 18.58
CA ARG A 644 -11.92 -14.34 17.17
C ARG A 644 -12.77 -13.15 16.79
N TYR A 645 -12.41 -12.53 15.68
CA TYR A 645 -13.15 -11.41 15.09
C TYR A 645 -13.68 -11.84 13.72
N ASP A 646 -15.00 -11.81 13.55
CA ASP A 646 -15.65 -12.14 12.27
C ASP A 646 -15.84 -10.88 11.45
N MET A 647 -15.29 -10.88 10.24
CA MET A 647 -15.31 -9.78 9.29
C MET A 647 -15.93 -10.24 7.97
N ASP A 648 -16.30 -9.30 7.10
CA ASP A 648 -16.97 -9.63 5.84
C ASP A 648 -16.12 -10.51 4.93
N ASN A 649 -14.81 -10.27 4.88
CA ASN A 649 -13.88 -11.05 4.06
C ASN A 649 -13.13 -12.14 4.83
N GLY A 650 -13.59 -12.54 6.02
CA GLY A 650 -12.99 -13.66 6.76
C GLY A 650 -13.07 -13.52 8.26
N SER A 651 -12.15 -14.19 8.94
CA SER A 651 -12.03 -14.10 10.40
C SER A 651 -10.59 -13.82 10.79
N SER A 652 -10.40 -13.03 11.85
CA SER A 652 -9.09 -12.81 12.47
C SER A 652 -9.02 -13.48 13.82
N TYR A 653 -7.84 -13.96 14.18
CA TYR A 653 -7.61 -14.74 15.38
C TYR A 653 -6.48 -14.12 16.19
N LEU A 654 -6.78 -13.59 17.38
CA LEU A 654 -5.78 -13.05 18.31
C LEU A 654 -5.00 -14.19 18.94
N VAL A 655 -3.67 -14.08 18.93
CA VAL A 655 -2.75 -14.95 19.66
C VAL A 655 -1.85 -14.10 20.56
N GLU A 656 -1.62 -14.55 21.81
CA GLU A 656 -0.94 -13.73 22.83
C GLU A 656 0.44 -14.22 23.24
N ASP A 657 0.68 -15.53 23.19
CA ASP A 657 1.89 -16.11 23.76
C ASP A 657 3.05 -16.14 22.78
N MET A 658 2.80 -16.50 21.54
CA MET A 658 3.82 -16.73 20.54
C MET A 658 3.23 -16.54 19.14
N VAL A 659 4.07 -16.33 18.15
CA VAL A 659 3.70 -16.26 16.73
C VAL A 659 3.98 -17.60 16.05
N PRO A 660 3.03 -18.15 15.26
CA PRO A 660 3.31 -19.31 14.43
C PRO A 660 4.54 -19.10 13.54
N THR A 661 5.48 -20.01 13.60
CA THR A 661 6.77 -19.89 12.92
C THR A 661 7.00 -21.13 12.05
N ALA A 662 7.60 -20.92 10.86
CA ALA A 662 7.96 -22.00 9.96
C ALA A 662 8.98 -22.95 10.60
N SER A 663 9.16 -24.14 10.02
CA SER A 663 10.09 -25.15 10.52
C SER A 663 11.52 -24.62 10.70
N GLN A 664 12.22 -25.16 11.69
CA GLN A 664 13.63 -24.89 11.90
C GLN A 664 14.52 -25.76 11.02
N LYS A 665 14.08 -26.97 10.71
CA LYS A 665 14.90 -28.00 10.07
C LYS A 665 14.91 -27.85 8.55
N SER A 666 16.08 -28.03 7.96
CA SER A 666 16.19 -28.22 6.52
C SER A 666 15.79 -29.65 6.13
N VAL A 667 15.51 -29.88 4.84
CA VAL A 667 15.27 -31.24 4.33
C VAL A 667 16.44 -32.16 4.65
N TYR A 668 17.65 -31.67 4.47
CA TYR A 668 18.84 -32.46 4.78
C TYR A 668 18.90 -32.91 6.24
N ILE A 669 18.66 -32.00 7.20
CA ILE A 669 18.65 -32.33 8.63
C ILE A 669 17.53 -33.32 8.95
N THR A 670 16.36 -33.13 8.37
CA THR A 670 15.24 -34.06 8.54
C THR A 670 15.57 -35.46 8.03
N LEU A 671 16.24 -35.57 6.89
CA LEU A 671 16.69 -36.87 6.37
C LEU A 671 17.74 -37.50 7.26
N GLN A 672 18.65 -36.71 7.83
CA GLN A 672 19.75 -37.19 8.68
C GLN A 672 19.24 -37.70 10.05
N GLU A 673 18.21 -37.10 10.60
CA GLU A 673 17.66 -37.46 11.93
C GLU A 673 16.82 -38.75 11.91
N HIS A 674 16.38 -39.20 10.70
CA HIS A 674 15.54 -40.37 10.53
C HIS A 674 16.28 -41.51 9.85
N PRO A 675 16.67 -42.57 10.55
CA PRO A 675 17.34 -43.73 9.96
C PRO A 675 16.57 -44.39 8.81
N GLU A 676 15.24 -44.25 8.80
CA GLU A 676 14.33 -44.74 7.78
C GLU A 676 14.53 -44.03 6.41
N PHE A 677 15.24 -42.91 6.41
CA PHE A 677 15.61 -42.16 5.20
C PHE A 677 17.09 -42.36 4.78
N SER A 678 17.83 -43.21 5.48
CA SER A 678 19.28 -43.34 5.29
C SER A 678 19.68 -43.70 3.85
N LYS A 679 18.94 -44.56 3.17
CA LYS A 679 19.24 -44.94 1.76
C LYS A 679 19.01 -43.79 0.82
N PHE A 680 17.93 -43.03 0.99
CA PHE A 680 17.68 -41.83 0.18
C PHE A 680 18.75 -40.77 0.44
N LEU A 681 19.16 -40.58 1.69
CA LEU A 681 20.26 -39.70 2.03
C LEU A 681 21.56 -40.12 1.36
N THR A 682 21.88 -41.42 1.35
CA THR A 682 23.05 -41.96 0.60
C THR A 682 22.96 -41.67 -0.90
N MET A 683 21.75 -41.80 -1.48
CA MET A 683 21.51 -41.42 -2.88
C MET A 683 21.77 -39.95 -3.14
N MET A 684 21.58 -39.11 -2.14
CA MET A 684 21.84 -37.66 -2.22
C MET A 684 23.31 -37.30 -1.99
N GLU A 685 24.00 -37.96 -1.05
CA GLU A 685 25.34 -37.60 -0.60
C GLU A 685 26.48 -38.29 -1.39
N ASN A 686 26.16 -39.21 -2.32
CA ASN A 686 27.17 -39.96 -3.06
C ASN A 686 28.05 -39.07 -3.93
N ASP A 687 29.24 -39.60 -4.22
CA ASP A 687 30.30 -38.87 -4.96
C ASP A 687 29.96 -38.52 -6.43
N TYR A 688 28.93 -39.14 -7.01
CA TYR A 688 28.44 -38.83 -8.34
C TYR A 688 27.39 -37.73 -8.34
N ASN A 689 26.84 -37.32 -7.19
CA ASN A 689 25.71 -36.41 -7.11
C ASN A 689 26.15 -34.94 -7.08
N ASN A 690 26.37 -34.34 -8.26
CA ASN A 690 26.65 -32.91 -8.35
C ASN A 690 25.50 -32.01 -7.82
N VAL A 691 24.32 -32.55 -7.62
CA VAL A 691 23.18 -31.78 -7.08
C VAL A 691 23.50 -31.32 -5.69
N LEU A 692 24.12 -32.17 -4.85
CA LEU A 692 24.50 -31.82 -3.49
C LEU A 692 25.84 -31.09 -3.37
N ALA A 693 26.83 -31.48 -4.16
CA ALA A 693 28.14 -30.81 -4.15
C ALA A 693 28.04 -29.31 -4.47
N ASN A 694 27.06 -28.93 -5.26
CA ASN A 694 26.75 -27.52 -5.56
C ASN A 694 25.68 -26.93 -4.68
N THR A 695 24.96 -27.71 -3.91
CA THR A 695 23.74 -27.30 -3.16
C THR A 695 23.93 -27.28 -1.67
N LEU A 696 24.84 -28.06 -1.11
CA LEU A 696 25.30 -27.82 0.24
C LEU A 696 26.11 -26.54 0.21
N SER A 697 25.72 -25.57 0.96
CA SER A 697 26.17 -24.19 0.89
C SER A 697 27.64 -23.96 1.31
N ASN A 698 28.52 -24.90 1.10
CA ASN A 698 29.99 -24.77 1.31
C ASN A 698 30.57 -23.53 0.59
N LYS A 699 29.90 -23.04 -0.42
CA LYS A 699 30.31 -21.82 -1.14
C LYS A 699 30.15 -20.55 -0.31
N TYR A 700 29.29 -20.58 0.72
CA TYR A 700 29.05 -19.47 1.63
C TYR A 700 29.83 -19.60 2.93
N THR A 701 30.50 -20.74 3.17
CA THR A 701 31.21 -21.06 4.40
C THR A 701 32.73 -20.79 4.36
N ALA A 702 33.31 -20.51 3.22
CA ALA A 702 34.72 -20.17 3.14
C ALA A 702 35.02 -18.89 3.95
N GLY A 703 35.36 -19.08 5.23
CA GLY A 703 35.70 -18.03 6.18
C GLY A 703 34.56 -17.54 7.08
N GLN A 704 33.40 -18.21 7.11
CA GLN A 704 32.26 -17.86 7.93
C GLN A 704 31.75 -19.09 8.71
N SER A 705 32.21 -19.23 9.93
CA SER A 705 31.90 -20.35 10.83
C SER A 705 30.43 -20.52 11.27
N TRP A 706 29.56 -19.65 10.81
CA TRP A 706 28.17 -19.61 11.23
C TRP A 706 27.14 -20.13 10.21
N VAL A 707 27.59 -20.58 9.05
CA VAL A 707 26.71 -21.12 8.00
C VAL A 707 27.02 -22.59 7.77
N SER A 708 26.66 -23.44 8.70
CA SER A 708 26.78 -24.88 8.53
C SER A 708 25.44 -25.60 8.48
N SER A 709 24.34 -24.88 8.38
CA SER A 709 23.11 -25.56 8.04
C SER A 709 23.22 -26.10 6.63
N LYS A 710 23.14 -27.39 6.51
CA LYS A 710 23.14 -28.10 5.25
C LYS A 710 21.84 -27.85 4.50
N ASN A 711 21.70 -26.65 3.97
CA ASN A 711 20.57 -26.26 3.11
C ASN A 711 20.73 -26.84 1.72
N LEU A 712 19.64 -27.30 1.17
CA LEU A 712 19.58 -27.77 -0.20
C LEU A 712 19.23 -26.61 -1.14
N ARG A 713 20.23 -26.04 -1.78
CA ARG A 713 20.05 -24.93 -2.73
C ARG A 713 19.08 -25.29 -3.87
N LEU A 714 18.94 -26.56 -4.17
CA LEU A 714 17.95 -27.07 -5.09
C LEU A 714 16.52 -26.66 -4.70
N LEU A 715 16.26 -26.52 -3.40
CA LEU A 715 14.93 -26.30 -2.81
C LEU A 715 14.75 -24.89 -2.24
N ASP A 716 15.64 -23.94 -2.56
CA ASP A 716 15.69 -22.63 -1.89
C ASP A 716 14.86 -21.51 -2.57
N ASN A 717 14.03 -21.81 -3.55
CA ASN A 717 13.37 -20.78 -4.35
C ASN A 717 11.84 -20.93 -4.52
N TYR A 718 11.25 -22.05 -4.09
CA TYR A 718 9.82 -22.32 -4.13
C TYR A 718 9.37 -23.16 -2.94
N ASN A 719 8.06 -23.50 -2.90
CA ASN A 719 7.53 -24.49 -1.97
C ASN A 719 7.52 -25.85 -2.66
N TYR A 720 7.96 -26.89 -1.97
CA TYR A 720 8.14 -28.22 -2.54
C TYR A 720 7.57 -29.31 -1.67
N THR A 721 7.29 -30.47 -2.28
CA THR A 721 7.09 -31.74 -1.59
C THR A 721 8.18 -32.70 -1.99
N VAL A 722 8.79 -33.38 -1.03
CA VAL A 722 9.82 -34.39 -1.25
C VAL A 722 9.27 -35.76 -0.84
N TYR A 723 9.27 -36.67 -1.77
CA TYR A 723 8.87 -38.07 -1.55
C TYR A 723 10.10 -38.92 -1.31
N VAL A 724 10.19 -39.51 -0.12
CA VAL A 724 11.33 -40.34 0.28
C VAL A 724 10.89 -41.81 0.25
N PRO A 725 11.41 -42.63 -0.66
CA PRO A 725 11.16 -44.06 -0.65
C PRO A 725 11.63 -44.72 0.65
N THR A 726 10.93 -45.80 1.06
CA THR A 726 11.46 -46.63 2.15
C THR A 726 12.84 -47.22 1.79
N ASN A 727 13.67 -47.53 2.79
CA ASN A 727 14.98 -48.13 2.57
C ASN A 727 14.87 -49.45 1.80
N GLU A 728 13.89 -50.28 2.12
CA GLU A 728 13.62 -51.55 1.45
C GLU A 728 13.26 -51.37 -0.05
N ALA A 729 12.54 -50.34 -0.38
CA ALA A 729 12.21 -50.05 -1.79
C ALA A 729 13.44 -49.64 -2.60
N ILE A 730 14.38 -48.91 -2.04
CA ILE A 730 15.66 -48.58 -2.68
C ILE A 730 16.52 -49.82 -2.81
N GLU A 731 16.67 -50.62 -1.72
CA GLU A 731 17.45 -51.88 -1.69
C GLU A 731 16.93 -52.89 -2.72
N ALA A 732 15.61 -52.96 -2.93
CA ALA A 732 15.05 -53.82 -3.99
C ALA A 732 15.51 -53.41 -5.39
N LEU A 733 15.58 -52.12 -5.72
CA LEU A 733 16.08 -51.63 -6.99
C LEU A 733 17.60 -51.80 -7.15
N GLN A 734 18.34 -51.72 -6.05
CA GLN A 734 19.78 -52.06 -6.04
C GLN A 734 20.00 -53.55 -6.28
N ALA A 735 19.20 -54.44 -5.67
CA ALA A 735 19.25 -55.89 -5.94
C ALA A 735 18.87 -56.25 -7.38
N GLU A 736 17.91 -55.53 -7.99
CA GLU A 736 17.54 -55.63 -9.42
C GLU A 736 18.58 -54.98 -10.36
N LYS A 737 19.65 -54.37 -9.83
CA LYS A 737 20.68 -53.61 -10.56
C LYS A 737 20.14 -52.39 -11.32
N ILE A 738 18.97 -51.93 -11.02
CA ILE A 738 18.37 -50.70 -11.58
C ILE A 738 19.09 -49.46 -11.05
N LEU A 739 19.44 -49.46 -9.76
CA LEU A 739 20.26 -48.46 -9.12
C LEU A 739 21.63 -49.06 -8.73
N PRO A 740 22.69 -48.24 -8.68
CA PRO A 740 23.96 -48.64 -8.13
C PRO A 740 23.84 -49.00 -6.64
N THR A 741 24.63 -49.90 -6.14
CA THR A 741 24.77 -50.21 -4.71
C THR A 741 25.52 -49.08 -3.99
N ASP A 742 25.33 -48.97 -2.65
CA ASP A 742 26.05 -47.96 -1.88
C ASP A 742 27.57 -48.07 -2.04
N GLU A 743 28.11 -49.30 -2.17
CA GLU A 743 29.52 -49.51 -2.45
C GLU A 743 29.94 -49.00 -3.82
N GLU A 744 29.11 -49.11 -4.84
CA GLU A 744 29.36 -48.57 -6.20
C GLU A 744 29.24 -47.06 -6.24
N LEU A 745 28.49 -46.47 -5.34
CA LEU A 745 28.33 -45.02 -5.21
C LEU A 745 29.47 -44.33 -4.46
N ASP A 746 30.29 -45.07 -3.73
CA ASP A 746 31.49 -44.58 -3.06
C ASP A 746 32.69 -44.65 -4.03
N ARG A 747 33.18 -43.49 -4.43
CA ARG A 747 34.35 -43.39 -5.36
C ARG A 747 35.69 -43.59 -4.66
N GLY A 748 35.70 -43.66 -3.33
CA GLY A 748 36.94 -43.85 -2.55
C GLY A 748 37.96 -42.71 -2.74
N ASP A 749 39.22 -43.04 -2.91
CA ASP A 749 40.33 -42.07 -3.08
C ASP A 749 40.36 -41.42 -4.45
N PHE A 750 39.27 -40.78 -4.87
CA PHE A 750 39.20 -40.02 -6.10
C PHE A 750 40.07 -38.75 -6.04
N ASP A 751 41.03 -38.63 -6.94
CA ASP A 751 41.88 -37.44 -7.09
C ASP A 751 41.46 -36.59 -8.29
N THR A 752 40.91 -35.42 -8.01
CA THR A 752 40.46 -34.47 -9.02
C THR A 752 41.59 -33.91 -9.90
N LYS A 753 42.84 -33.87 -9.37
CA LYS A 753 44.01 -33.32 -10.10
C LYS A 753 44.59 -34.32 -11.10
N THR A 754 44.72 -35.56 -10.68
CA THR A 754 45.24 -36.63 -11.51
C THR A 754 44.19 -37.35 -12.33
N LYS A 755 42.90 -37.08 -12.04
CA LYS A 755 41.74 -37.81 -12.61
C LYS A 755 41.83 -39.32 -12.34
N ASN A 756 42.52 -39.72 -11.30
CA ASN A 756 42.56 -41.09 -10.85
C ASN A 756 41.26 -41.43 -10.12
N ASP A 757 40.57 -42.45 -10.59
CA ASP A 757 39.29 -42.92 -10.04
C ASP A 757 39.36 -44.47 -9.97
N PRO A 758 39.98 -45.01 -8.93
CA PRO A 758 40.20 -46.43 -8.81
C PRO A 758 38.94 -47.28 -8.79
N LYS A 759 37.85 -46.72 -8.24
CA LYS A 759 36.56 -47.44 -8.14
C LYS A 759 35.91 -47.55 -9.52
N VAL A 760 35.81 -46.42 -10.25
CA VAL A 760 35.28 -46.41 -11.61
C VAL A 760 36.14 -47.23 -12.53
N ASP A 761 37.48 -47.20 -12.38
CA ASP A 761 38.39 -48.03 -13.14
C ASP A 761 38.12 -49.53 -12.89
N SER A 762 37.92 -49.93 -11.64
CA SER A 762 37.56 -51.30 -11.28
C SER A 762 36.23 -51.75 -11.88
N ILE A 763 35.23 -50.89 -11.89
CA ILE A 763 33.93 -51.15 -12.53
C ILE A 763 34.13 -51.31 -14.06
N CYS A 764 34.86 -50.40 -14.70
CA CYS A 764 35.15 -50.49 -16.16
C CYS A 764 35.88 -51.78 -16.53
N ILE A 765 36.83 -52.25 -15.68
CA ILE A 765 37.55 -53.50 -15.88
C ILE A 765 36.60 -54.69 -15.72
N ALA A 766 35.83 -54.73 -14.62
CA ALA A 766 34.91 -55.81 -14.32
C ALA A 766 33.84 -56.02 -15.39
N GLU A 767 33.36 -54.93 -15.94
CA GLU A 767 32.31 -54.90 -16.98
C GLU A 767 32.87 -55.02 -18.40
N GLY A 768 34.21 -55.00 -18.57
CA GLY A 768 34.84 -55.11 -19.89
C GLY A 768 34.62 -53.89 -20.81
N TRP A 769 34.42 -52.71 -20.24
CA TRP A 769 34.13 -51.49 -21.02
C TRP A 769 35.38 -50.87 -21.69
N TYR A 770 36.56 -51.34 -21.31
CA TYR A 770 37.78 -50.90 -22.01
C TYR A 770 38.02 -51.70 -23.30
N PRO A 771 38.17 -51.07 -24.47
CA PRO A 771 38.55 -51.75 -25.66
C PRO A 771 39.94 -52.36 -25.53
N ASP A 772 40.18 -53.49 -26.20
CA ASP A 772 41.50 -54.10 -26.23
C ASP A 772 42.56 -53.11 -26.73
N GLY A 773 43.66 -53.00 -25.95
CA GLY A 773 44.78 -52.11 -26.31
C GLY A 773 44.51 -50.63 -26.07
N ALA A 774 43.43 -50.25 -25.29
CA ALA A 774 43.16 -48.87 -24.97
C ALA A 774 44.32 -48.24 -24.17
N ASN A 775 44.81 -47.09 -24.64
CA ASN A 775 45.76 -46.27 -23.88
C ASN A 775 45.12 -45.54 -22.74
N GLU A 776 45.94 -44.98 -21.84
CA GLU A 776 45.39 -44.26 -20.65
C GLU A 776 44.50 -43.07 -20.97
N THR A 777 44.74 -42.37 -22.06
CA THR A 777 43.86 -41.27 -22.50
C THR A 777 42.46 -41.79 -22.82
N LYS A 778 42.36 -42.87 -23.60
CA LYS A 778 41.09 -43.49 -23.96
C LYS A 778 40.35 -44.07 -22.74
N LYS A 779 41.12 -44.70 -21.83
CA LYS A 779 40.56 -45.20 -20.57
C LYS A 779 40.01 -44.03 -19.68
N ALA A 780 40.74 -42.92 -19.63
CA ALA A 780 40.30 -41.73 -18.91
C ALA A 780 39.02 -41.14 -19.51
N ASP A 781 38.89 -41.11 -20.83
CA ASP A 781 37.66 -40.63 -21.49
C ASP A 781 36.47 -41.55 -21.19
N ILE A 782 36.67 -42.85 -21.14
CA ILE A 782 35.63 -43.81 -20.76
C ILE A 782 35.22 -43.61 -19.30
N ARG A 783 36.19 -43.54 -18.36
CA ARG A 783 35.89 -43.24 -16.95
C ARG A 783 35.10 -41.94 -16.81
N ALA A 784 35.51 -40.87 -17.47
CA ALA A 784 34.79 -39.59 -17.46
C ALA A 784 33.34 -39.74 -17.93
N LYS A 785 33.09 -40.53 -18.98
CA LYS A 785 31.73 -40.76 -19.50
C LYS A 785 30.88 -41.60 -18.57
N VAL A 786 31.47 -42.61 -17.89
CA VAL A 786 30.81 -43.38 -16.84
C VAL A 786 30.38 -42.47 -15.68
N VAL A 787 31.29 -41.61 -15.21
CA VAL A 787 31.01 -40.65 -14.15
C VAL A 787 29.91 -39.68 -14.54
N GLU A 788 29.95 -39.13 -15.76
CA GLU A 788 28.91 -38.27 -16.30
C GLU A 788 27.54 -38.96 -16.30
N THR A 789 27.49 -40.22 -16.74
CA THR A 789 26.26 -41.00 -16.83
C THR A 789 25.72 -41.32 -15.44
N LEU A 790 26.54 -41.78 -14.51
CA LEU A 790 26.15 -42.03 -13.12
C LEU A 790 25.67 -40.73 -12.44
N THR A 791 26.36 -39.63 -12.67
CA THR A 791 25.94 -38.29 -12.16
C THR A 791 24.54 -37.97 -12.66
N THR A 792 24.26 -38.23 -13.92
CA THR A 792 22.91 -37.97 -14.48
C THR A 792 21.86 -38.87 -13.84
N ILE A 793 22.12 -40.16 -13.70
CA ILE A 793 21.19 -41.12 -13.06
C ILE A 793 20.87 -40.70 -11.64
N MET A 794 21.89 -40.36 -10.85
CA MET A 794 21.68 -39.95 -9.46
C MET A 794 20.95 -38.59 -9.31
N SER A 795 21.33 -37.67 -10.14
CA SER A 795 20.66 -36.34 -10.17
C SER A 795 19.19 -36.47 -10.58
N ASP A 796 18.89 -37.26 -11.58
CA ASP A 796 17.55 -37.51 -12.07
C ASP A 796 16.69 -38.25 -11.04
N PHE A 797 17.27 -39.22 -10.33
CA PHE A 797 16.62 -39.92 -9.24
C PHE A 797 16.14 -38.94 -8.18
N ILE A 798 17.00 -38.06 -7.67
CA ILE A 798 16.63 -37.06 -6.65
C ILE A 798 15.60 -36.08 -7.19
N ARG A 799 15.82 -35.50 -8.38
CA ARG A 799 14.93 -34.49 -8.97
C ARG A 799 13.53 -35.04 -9.23
N TYR A 800 13.39 -36.32 -9.54
CA TYR A 800 12.09 -36.91 -9.79
C TYR A 800 11.28 -37.17 -8.51
N HIS A 801 11.92 -37.23 -7.35
CA HIS A 801 11.29 -37.35 -6.03
C HIS A 801 10.94 -36.01 -5.40
N VAL A 802 11.12 -34.90 -6.12
CA VAL A 802 10.76 -33.54 -5.69
C VAL A 802 9.70 -32.98 -6.61
N GLN A 803 8.58 -32.56 -6.05
CA GLN A 803 7.53 -31.86 -6.80
C GLN A 803 7.40 -30.41 -6.39
N ASP A 804 6.87 -29.58 -7.27
CA ASP A 804 6.43 -28.21 -6.99
C ASP A 804 5.23 -28.20 -6.01
N HIS A 805 5.10 -27.16 -5.21
CA HIS A 805 4.10 -26.97 -4.17
C HIS A 805 4.23 -27.88 -2.94
N SER A 806 3.95 -27.32 -1.78
CA SER A 806 3.84 -28.06 -0.51
C SER A 806 2.46 -28.67 -0.39
N VAL A 807 2.36 -29.99 -0.30
CA VAL A 807 1.12 -30.73 -0.15
C VAL A 807 1.21 -31.61 1.10
N ALA A 808 0.12 -31.69 1.87
CA ALA A 808 0.06 -32.48 3.10
C ALA A 808 -1.22 -33.33 3.17
N ILE A 809 -1.13 -34.47 3.85
CA ILE A 809 -2.32 -35.24 4.24
C ILE A 809 -3.12 -34.37 5.23
N GLY A 810 -4.42 -34.21 4.95
CA GLY A 810 -5.30 -33.35 5.75
C GLY A 810 -5.25 -31.88 5.37
N MET A 811 -4.65 -31.54 4.23
CA MET A 811 -4.70 -30.18 3.69
C MET A 811 -6.10 -29.87 3.13
N VAL A 812 -6.55 -28.64 3.35
CA VAL A 812 -7.81 -28.12 2.80
C VAL A 812 -7.81 -28.26 1.27
N PRO A 813 -8.85 -28.82 0.67
CA PRO A 813 -8.92 -29.03 -0.78
C PRO A 813 -9.11 -27.73 -1.54
N ASP A 814 -8.63 -27.71 -2.76
CA ASP A 814 -8.95 -26.66 -3.74
C ASP A 814 -10.42 -26.76 -4.17
N VAL A 815 -10.94 -25.69 -4.80
CA VAL A 815 -12.29 -25.61 -5.31
C VAL A 815 -12.32 -25.26 -6.80
N GLU A 816 -13.33 -25.77 -7.50
CA GLU A 816 -13.71 -25.25 -8.82
C GLU A 816 -14.88 -24.30 -8.63
N VAL A 817 -14.85 -23.14 -9.30
CA VAL A 817 -15.91 -22.13 -9.23
C VAL A 817 -16.56 -21.90 -10.59
N ASP A 818 -17.82 -21.48 -10.59
CA ASP A 818 -18.53 -21.04 -11.78
C ASP A 818 -18.12 -19.60 -12.21
N GLU A 819 -18.73 -19.10 -13.27
CA GLU A 819 -18.51 -17.75 -13.79
C GLU A 819 -18.87 -16.64 -12.78
N ASN A 820 -19.66 -16.94 -11.77
CA ASN A 820 -20.10 -16.04 -10.70
C ASN A 820 -19.26 -16.21 -9.42
N GLY A 821 -18.25 -17.11 -9.42
CA GLY A 821 -17.41 -17.38 -8.28
C GLY A 821 -18.02 -18.30 -7.22
N ASN A 822 -19.14 -19.00 -7.52
CA ASN A 822 -19.71 -19.98 -6.62
C ASN A 822 -18.98 -21.32 -6.75
N VAL A 823 -18.74 -21.98 -5.62
CA VAL A 823 -18.09 -23.29 -5.59
C VAL A 823 -18.99 -24.34 -6.23
N THR A 824 -18.50 -24.97 -7.29
CA THR A 824 -19.20 -26.06 -8.00
C THR A 824 -18.72 -27.44 -7.57
N SER A 825 -17.45 -27.55 -7.20
CA SER A 825 -16.88 -28.79 -6.70
C SER A 825 -15.64 -28.54 -5.82
N TYR A 826 -15.37 -29.50 -4.91
CA TYR A 826 -14.11 -29.59 -4.19
C TYR A 826 -13.21 -30.55 -4.97
N LYS A 827 -12.16 -30.04 -5.59
CA LYS A 827 -11.28 -30.84 -6.44
C LYS A 827 -9.85 -30.39 -6.30
N ASN A 828 -9.05 -31.24 -5.73
CA ASN A 828 -7.63 -31.00 -5.58
C ASN A 828 -6.94 -30.95 -6.95
N LYS A 829 -5.91 -30.11 -7.06
CA LYS A 829 -4.93 -30.25 -8.12
C LYS A 829 -4.30 -31.65 -7.99
N THR A 830 -4.30 -32.39 -9.08
CA THR A 830 -3.79 -33.78 -9.11
C THR A 830 -2.51 -33.93 -9.89
N SER A 831 -2.16 -32.98 -10.74
CA SER A 831 -0.93 -33.02 -11.54
C SER A 831 0.03 -31.93 -11.06
N PHE A 832 1.22 -32.34 -10.65
CA PHE A 832 2.29 -31.46 -10.17
C PHE A 832 3.55 -31.72 -10.98
N GLU A 833 4.35 -30.69 -11.23
CA GLU A 833 5.62 -30.84 -11.92
C GLU A 833 6.68 -31.36 -10.96
N SER A 834 7.42 -32.43 -11.39
CA SER A 834 8.64 -32.80 -10.68
C SER A 834 9.80 -31.87 -11.08
N MET A 835 10.91 -31.92 -10.37
CA MET A 835 12.12 -31.16 -10.77
C MET A 835 12.91 -31.87 -11.90
N LYS A 836 12.50 -33.05 -12.34
CA LYS A 836 13.10 -33.76 -13.48
C LYS A 836 12.54 -33.19 -14.78
N ARG A 837 13.44 -32.77 -15.66
CA ARG A 837 13.11 -32.36 -17.03
C ARG A 837 13.22 -33.51 -18.00
N ASP A 838 12.29 -33.61 -18.91
CA ASP A 838 12.39 -34.38 -20.14
C ASP A 838 13.35 -33.64 -21.09
N LEU A 839 14.39 -34.34 -21.53
CA LEU A 839 15.48 -33.76 -22.36
C LEU A 839 15.03 -33.46 -23.80
N GLU A 840 14.02 -34.15 -24.31
CA GLU A 840 13.52 -33.94 -25.68
C GLU A 840 12.56 -32.75 -25.75
N THR A 841 11.66 -32.66 -24.79
CA THR A 841 10.62 -31.62 -24.77
C THR A 841 11.01 -30.38 -23.95
N GLY A 842 12.03 -30.50 -23.08
CA GLY A 842 12.45 -29.47 -22.13
C GLY A 842 11.45 -29.22 -21.00
N ARG A 843 10.33 -29.93 -20.94
CA ARG A 843 9.27 -29.80 -19.91
C ARG A 843 9.60 -30.63 -18.68
N PHE A 844 9.08 -30.19 -17.53
CA PHE A 844 9.13 -31.00 -16.33
C PHE A 844 8.18 -32.22 -16.44
N ILE A 845 8.65 -33.37 -15.98
CA ILE A 845 7.86 -34.59 -15.97
C ILE A 845 6.87 -34.54 -14.81
N PRO A 846 5.55 -34.64 -15.04
CA PRO A 846 4.56 -34.51 -13.98
C PRO A 846 4.45 -35.77 -13.11
N LEU A 847 4.05 -35.55 -11.87
CA LEU A 847 3.56 -36.56 -10.93
C LEU A 847 2.05 -36.40 -10.75
N GLU A 848 1.33 -37.51 -10.65
CA GLU A 848 -0.10 -37.52 -10.33
C GLU A 848 -0.26 -37.78 -8.83
N VAL A 849 -0.81 -36.81 -8.10
CA VAL A 849 -0.92 -36.87 -6.64
C VAL A 849 -2.40 -36.77 -6.23
N ASN A 850 -2.83 -37.70 -5.39
CA ASN A 850 -4.15 -37.65 -4.78
C ASN A 850 -4.01 -37.62 -3.27
N TYR A 851 -4.60 -36.63 -2.63
CA TYR A 851 -4.56 -36.44 -1.17
C TYR A 851 -5.96 -36.16 -0.61
N THR A 852 -6.18 -36.62 0.60
CA THR A 852 -7.44 -36.46 1.34
C THR A 852 -7.11 -35.97 2.77
N ASN A 853 -8.11 -35.96 3.64
CA ASN A 853 -7.90 -35.64 5.05
C ASN A 853 -7.13 -36.74 5.84
N ASN A 854 -6.93 -37.92 5.27
CA ASN A 854 -6.30 -39.06 6.00
C ASN A 854 -5.34 -39.91 5.15
N SER A 855 -5.21 -39.66 3.86
CA SER A 855 -4.37 -40.47 2.96
C SER A 855 -3.76 -39.62 1.83
N MET A 856 -2.67 -40.13 1.27
CA MET A 856 -2.05 -39.53 0.09
C MET A 856 -1.37 -40.61 -0.76
N THR A 857 -1.50 -40.49 -2.06
CA THR A 857 -0.83 -41.32 -3.05
C THR A 857 -0.11 -40.44 -4.07
N VAL A 858 1.03 -40.91 -4.53
CA VAL A 858 1.78 -40.31 -5.63
C VAL A 858 2.00 -41.37 -6.72
N LYS A 859 1.75 -40.98 -7.95
CA LYS A 859 1.93 -41.86 -9.11
C LYS A 859 2.92 -41.25 -10.09
N ASP A 860 3.87 -42.06 -10.50
CA ASP A 860 4.86 -41.69 -11.50
C ASP A 860 4.26 -41.65 -12.93
N ASN A 861 5.01 -41.12 -13.88
CA ASN A 861 4.50 -40.90 -15.22
C ASN A 861 4.26 -42.22 -16.00
N THR A 862 3.33 -42.16 -16.95
CA THR A 862 3.15 -43.17 -17.98
C THR A 862 4.01 -42.82 -19.19
N VAL A 863 4.83 -43.75 -19.65
CA VAL A 863 5.68 -43.58 -20.83
C VAL A 863 5.04 -44.26 -22.04
N LYS A 864 5.01 -43.56 -23.16
CA LYS A 864 4.45 -44.03 -24.42
C LYS A 864 5.54 -44.04 -25.53
N ASP A 865 5.45 -44.96 -26.48
CA ASP A 865 6.27 -44.94 -27.67
C ASP A 865 5.82 -43.86 -28.68
N ALA A 866 6.54 -43.70 -29.77
CA ALA A 866 6.21 -42.74 -30.83
C ALA A 866 4.84 -42.99 -31.49
N ASN A 867 4.28 -44.18 -31.37
CA ASN A 867 2.95 -44.56 -31.87
C ASN A 867 1.84 -44.38 -30.84
N GLY A 868 2.20 -43.91 -29.62
CA GLY A 868 1.24 -43.68 -28.50
C GLY A 868 0.94 -44.93 -27.68
N ASN A 869 1.58 -46.08 -27.93
CA ASN A 869 1.40 -47.25 -27.09
C ASN A 869 2.13 -47.11 -25.75
N VAL A 870 1.48 -47.58 -24.69
CA VAL A 870 2.03 -47.53 -23.34
C VAL A 870 3.19 -48.58 -23.24
N ILE A 871 4.42 -48.14 -23.06
CA ILE A 871 5.61 -48.96 -22.80
C ILE A 871 5.92 -49.06 -21.31
N LYS A 872 5.46 -48.09 -20.48
CA LYS A 872 5.46 -48.14 -19.04
C LYS A 872 4.17 -47.53 -18.51
N ALA A 873 3.38 -48.26 -17.76
CA ALA A 873 2.28 -47.70 -17.01
C ALA A 873 2.80 -46.98 -15.75
N GLY A 874 2.17 -45.86 -15.40
CA GLY A 874 2.48 -45.18 -14.15
C GLY A 874 2.14 -46.08 -12.96
N VAL A 875 3.04 -46.10 -11.98
CA VAL A 875 2.89 -46.84 -10.72
C VAL A 875 2.47 -45.90 -9.59
N THR A 876 1.45 -46.31 -8.83
CA THR A 876 0.96 -45.54 -7.69
C THR A 876 1.64 -46.05 -6.43
N HIS A 877 2.18 -45.12 -5.64
CA HIS A 877 2.81 -45.36 -4.35
C HIS A 877 2.01 -44.65 -3.24
N ASN A 878 1.91 -45.28 -2.06
CA ASN A 878 1.24 -44.71 -0.93
C ASN A 878 2.21 -43.97 -0.03
N VAL A 879 1.76 -42.87 0.54
CA VAL A 879 2.48 -42.25 1.66
C VAL A 879 2.31 -43.15 2.89
N VAL A 880 3.41 -43.47 3.54
CA VAL A 880 3.47 -44.34 4.73
C VAL A 880 3.02 -43.53 5.95
N THR A 881 1.81 -43.83 6.46
CA THR A 881 1.24 -43.11 7.61
C THR A 881 1.44 -43.81 8.95
N SER A 882 1.87 -45.07 8.92
CA SER A 882 1.97 -45.93 10.15
C SER A 882 3.13 -45.57 11.08
N ASN A 883 4.19 -44.95 10.57
CA ASN A 883 5.41 -44.62 11.30
C ASN A 883 5.57 -43.13 11.68
N GLY A 884 4.61 -42.28 11.27
CA GLY A 884 4.68 -40.84 11.54
C GLY A 884 5.61 -40.05 10.64
N LEU A 885 6.26 -40.66 9.64
CA LEU A 885 7.21 -40.01 8.73
C LEU A 885 6.51 -39.39 7.50
N TYR A 886 5.49 -38.61 7.77
CA TYR A 886 4.72 -37.87 6.77
C TYR A 886 4.35 -36.49 7.29
N ASN A 887 4.06 -35.57 6.40
CA ASN A 887 3.79 -34.18 6.73
C ASN A 887 4.92 -33.52 7.53
N LEU A 888 6.16 -33.98 7.34
CA LEU A 888 7.32 -33.37 8.00
C LEU A 888 7.60 -32.03 7.30
N GLN A 889 7.33 -30.95 8.01
CA GLN A 889 7.56 -29.60 7.50
C GLN A 889 9.03 -29.27 7.65
N CYS A 890 9.64 -28.82 6.57
CA CYS A 890 11.03 -28.41 6.49
C CYS A 890 11.11 -27.03 5.85
N ARG A 891 12.30 -26.44 5.93
CA ARG A 891 12.55 -25.11 5.42
C ARG A 891 13.94 -25.00 4.86
N GLU A 892 14.04 -24.38 3.68
CA GLU A 892 15.32 -24.02 3.09
C GLU A 892 15.58 -22.51 3.18
N TYR A 893 16.84 -22.13 3.19
CA TYR A 893 17.26 -20.75 3.34
C TYR A 893 18.08 -20.32 2.16
N TRP A 894 17.86 -19.11 1.71
CA TRP A 894 18.75 -18.47 0.76
C TRP A 894 19.61 -17.43 1.49
N PHE A 895 20.88 -17.41 1.10
CA PHE A 895 21.88 -16.46 1.59
C PHE A 895 22.26 -15.48 0.49
N GLU A 896 22.11 -14.20 0.69
CA GLU A 896 22.54 -13.17 -0.23
C GLU A 896 23.68 -12.34 0.37
N GLY A 897 24.86 -12.37 -0.29
CA GLY A 897 25.99 -11.48 0.01
C GLY A 897 26.96 -11.94 1.11
N LYS A 898 28.03 -11.18 1.28
CA LYS A 898 29.02 -11.37 2.36
C LYS A 898 28.49 -10.68 3.61
N ASN A 899 27.99 -11.42 4.59
CA ASN A 899 27.35 -10.81 5.71
C ASN A 899 27.99 -11.13 7.04
N THR A 900 28.14 -10.05 7.82
CA THR A 900 28.38 -10.14 9.25
C THR A 900 27.11 -10.66 9.95
N GLU A 901 27.23 -11.12 11.17
CA GLU A 901 26.15 -11.65 11.99
C GLU A 901 24.89 -10.76 12.06
N VAL A 902 25.07 -9.44 11.94
CA VAL A 902 24.02 -8.43 12.02
C VAL A 902 23.32 -8.21 10.67
N ASN A 903 24.02 -8.47 9.57
CA ASN A 903 23.57 -8.20 8.21
C ASN A 903 23.21 -9.48 7.46
N ALA A 904 22.95 -10.57 8.15
CA ALA A 904 22.60 -11.82 7.50
C ALA A 904 21.31 -11.65 6.68
N SER A 905 21.47 -11.50 5.37
CA SER A 905 20.38 -11.60 4.40
C SER A 905 19.98 -13.06 4.26
N LEU A 906 19.65 -13.67 5.37
CA LEU A 906 19.05 -14.99 5.40
C LEU A 906 17.57 -14.80 5.08
N PHE A 907 17.15 -15.35 3.97
CA PHE A 907 15.76 -15.38 3.61
C PHE A 907 15.17 -16.73 3.92
N MET A 908 13.98 -16.73 4.40
CA MET A 908 13.10 -17.86 4.23
C MET A 908 12.83 -17.98 2.74
N ALA A 909 13.41 -18.97 2.11
CA ALA A 909 13.29 -19.14 0.68
C ALA A 909 12.15 -20.08 0.32
N SER A 910 11.94 -21.15 1.09
CA SER A 910 10.91 -22.15 0.79
C SER A 910 10.44 -22.90 2.02
N ASP A 911 9.17 -23.29 2.00
CA ASP A 911 8.61 -24.32 2.88
C ASP A 911 8.53 -25.63 2.10
N VAL A 912 9.05 -26.71 2.69
CA VAL A 912 9.09 -28.03 2.07
C VAL A 912 8.36 -29.03 2.98
N VAL A 913 7.60 -29.93 2.39
CA VAL A 913 6.97 -31.04 3.11
C VAL A 913 7.61 -32.36 2.66
N VAL A 914 8.06 -33.16 3.63
CA VAL A 914 8.65 -34.46 3.36
C VAL A 914 7.67 -35.58 3.74
N HIS A 915 7.53 -36.56 2.85
CA HIS A 915 6.71 -37.76 3.04
C HIS A 915 7.50 -39.02 2.70
N GLN A 916 7.42 -40.02 3.56
CA GLN A 916 7.88 -41.36 3.19
C GLN A 916 6.84 -42.05 2.28
N ILE A 917 7.30 -42.71 1.22
CA ILE A 917 6.48 -43.48 0.29
C ILE A 917 6.92 -44.94 0.24
N ASP A 918 5.96 -45.84 -0.03
CA ASP A 918 6.17 -47.30 -0.01
C ASP A 918 6.91 -47.86 -1.24
N GLY A 919 7.34 -47.00 -2.17
CA GLY A 919 8.07 -47.41 -3.36
C GLY A 919 8.84 -46.25 -3.99
N VAL A 920 9.55 -46.52 -5.08
CA VAL A 920 10.43 -45.59 -5.77
C VAL A 920 9.77 -45.04 -7.03
N LEU A 921 9.74 -43.71 -7.19
CA LEU A 921 9.26 -43.04 -8.40
C LEU A 921 10.28 -43.16 -9.54
N LEU A 922 9.83 -43.64 -10.67
CA LEU A 922 10.71 -43.84 -11.84
C LEU A 922 10.18 -43.05 -13.05
N PRO A 923 10.98 -42.13 -13.62
CA PRO A 923 10.59 -41.31 -14.77
C PRO A 923 10.50 -42.06 -16.10
N GLY A 924 11.07 -43.24 -16.16
CA GLY A 924 11.20 -44.06 -17.37
C GLY A 924 11.01 -45.54 -17.12
N VAL A 925 11.22 -46.34 -18.17
CA VAL A 925 11.20 -47.80 -18.09
C VAL A 925 12.35 -48.27 -17.16
N LYS A 926 12.11 -49.28 -16.31
CA LYS A 926 13.14 -49.91 -15.52
C LYS A 926 14.23 -50.47 -16.42
N ARG A 927 15.45 -49.96 -16.26
CA ARG A 927 16.66 -50.44 -16.98
C ARG A 927 17.82 -50.53 -16.00
N PRO A 928 18.62 -51.60 -16.05
CA PRO A 928 19.84 -51.65 -15.28
C PRO A 928 20.74 -50.42 -15.56
N TRP A 929 21.30 -49.80 -14.53
CA TRP A 929 22.15 -48.64 -14.70
C TRP A 929 23.37 -48.93 -15.62
N ARG A 930 23.86 -50.17 -15.58
CA ARG A 930 24.96 -50.63 -16.46
C ARG A 930 24.59 -50.58 -17.93
N ASP A 931 23.36 -50.91 -18.28
CA ASP A 931 22.90 -50.87 -19.68
C ASP A 931 22.80 -49.40 -20.17
N ILE A 932 22.42 -48.47 -19.28
CA ILE A 932 22.40 -47.05 -19.60
C ILE A 932 23.83 -46.54 -19.83
N VAL A 933 24.80 -46.99 -19.05
CA VAL A 933 26.23 -46.66 -19.24
C VAL A 933 26.76 -47.26 -20.55
N LYS A 934 26.45 -48.54 -20.87
CA LYS A 934 26.85 -49.16 -22.14
C LYS A 934 26.33 -48.37 -23.34
N GLU A 935 25.07 -47.99 -23.35
CA GLU A 935 24.49 -47.16 -24.39
C GLU A 935 25.23 -45.82 -24.51
N ALA A 936 25.50 -45.14 -23.39
CA ALA A 936 26.24 -43.88 -23.36
C ALA A 936 27.68 -44.01 -23.88
N LEU A 937 28.31 -45.18 -23.73
CA LEU A 937 29.63 -45.51 -24.25
C LEU A 937 29.62 -45.98 -25.70
N GLY A 938 28.43 -46.22 -26.30
CA GLY A 938 28.29 -46.78 -27.63
C GLY A 938 28.76 -48.25 -27.73
N ILE A 939 28.62 -49.03 -26.64
CA ILE A 939 28.95 -50.45 -26.56
C ILE A 939 27.66 -51.26 -26.73
N GLU A 940 27.63 -52.18 -27.74
CA GLU A 940 26.48 -53.08 -27.95
C GLU A 940 26.38 -54.17 -26.87
#